data_7f1b9ca09c9941668c679b9ebe1fadaa
#
_entry.id   7f1b9ca09c9941668c679b9ebe1fadaa
#
_cell.length_a   1.000
_cell.length_b   1.000
_cell.length_c   1.000
_cell.angle_alpha   90.00
_cell.angle_beta   90.00
_cell.angle_gamma   90.00
#
_symmetry.space_group_name_H-M   'P 1'
#
loop_
_entity.id
_entity.type
_entity.pdbx_description
1 polymer ?
#
loop_
_entity_poly.entity_id
_entity_poly.type
_entity_poly.pdbx_seq_one_letter_code
_entity_poly.pdbx_strand_id
1 'polypeptide(L)'
;MANKSVRSSQLLSPFGIGQIINFPKEVSVMVCGLNLWDEKIQQRKIQAGYQNIDEVALRIIEPRLQKVLGVEYFIKPFSYHTSGIKNNFLTIPVVRFPRWHHCTNHLCGSMREVELTFAEEKIECDICGKSGNKFKSKMIPVRFVAACSNGHIQDVPFKEWVHDGSLPNDDKNHNLSYHSLSGSGDLGSILIKCSCGEKRTLAGLMNVRKNGDKVFDSALARIGLDKEEDKKFTEDEPNDNNPLGQYCKGHRPWLGVEGIIDAKPCAGKKHLQVLIRGASNVHFSDIVSAIYLPQVSSQANEYVVKVIEEKGRDELKKYYNLDKGTIILPAILSSEAVIKNNLISKDELVAGVIAEILENEILDEINNFSSEEGLRLEEYQYILEGRNSENADFKAIKKKFDEYSEKDFLEKYFECVVLIEKLKETRVFRSFARIDPGNKTDISELSNENVNWLPATEVFGEGIFLKFRDDVIDKWLESQGDSFTNIIDRYHGAMLKRRPTENLKKVNASFIVMHTFTHLLIKKLCFHCGYGSSSLRERLYFNDDDDNRMNGILIYTSSGDSEGSLGGLVRQGKANNLGKLVKDSIEDARWCSADPVCSDIGQSSGQGPDNVNGSACHNCSIVPETSCEEFNMLLDRASIIGTFENPSIGFFN
;
A
#
# COMPACT_ATOMS: atom_id res chain seq x y z
N MET A 1 -6.04 -1.99 -31.62
CA MET A 1 -5.50 -2.48 -30.33
C MET A 1 -6.18 -1.69 -29.25
N ALA A 2 -6.86 -2.32 -28.31
CA ALA A 2 -7.51 -1.62 -27.21
C ALA A 2 -6.44 -0.86 -26.40
N ASN A 3 -6.59 0.45 -26.27
CA ASN A 3 -5.77 1.24 -25.36
C ASN A 3 -6.07 0.72 -23.94
N LYS A 4 -5.13 -0.01 -23.35
CA LYS A 4 -5.21 -0.39 -21.94
C LYS A 4 -4.97 0.88 -21.12
N SER A 5 -6.03 1.51 -20.66
CA SER A 5 -5.96 2.61 -19.70
C SER A 5 -5.61 2.05 -18.31
N VAL A 6 -4.79 2.75 -17.55
CA VAL A 6 -4.55 2.47 -16.13
C VAL A 6 -5.81 2.87 -15.35
N ARG A 7 -6.28 2.00 -14.46
CA ARG A 7 -7.46 2.27 -13.62
C ARG A 7 -7.11 3.19 -12.46
N SER A 8 -8.05 4.00 -11.97
CA SER A 8 -7.82 4.91 -10.83
C SER A 8 -7.29 4.20 -9.58
N SER A 9 -7.81 3.02 -9.26
CA SER A 9 -7.33 2.23 -8.13
C SER A 9 -5.88 1.73 -8.29
N GLN A 10 -5.45 1.48 -9.53
CA GLN A 10 -4.07 1.08 -9.80
C GLN A 10 -3.07 2.23 -9.60
N LEU A 11 -3.53 3.48 -9.65
CA LEU A 11 -2.71 4.66 -9.37
C LEU A 11 -2.49 4.91 -7.87
N LEU A 12 -3.12 4.13 -7.01
CA LEU A 12 -2.79 4.03 -5.60
C LEU A 12 -1.85 2.84 -5.36
N SER A 13 -2.23 1.67 -5.87
CA SER A 13 -1.44 0.45 -5.80
C SER A 13 -1.80 -0.46 -6.99
N PRO A 14 -0.83 -0.95 -7.78
CA PRO A 14 0.63 -0.88 -7.57
C PRO A 14 1.32 0.35 -8.18
N PHE A 15 0.63 1.26 -8.85
CA PHE A 15 1.21 2.37 -9.62
C PHE A 15 1.09 3.73 -8.93
N GLY A 16 1.32 3.78 -7.62
CA GLY A 16 1.31 5.02 -6.84
C GLY A 16 2.45 5.97 -7.19
N ILE A 17 2.44 7.14 -6.54
CA ILE A 17 3.49 8.17 -6.71
C ILE A 17 4.87 7.57 -6.46
N GLY A 18 5.83 7.88 -7.32
CA GLY A 18 7.20 7.37 -7.24
C GLY A 18 7.40 5.95 -7.79
N GLN A 19 6.34 5.25 -8.25
CA GLN A 19 6.46 3.95 -8.89
C GLN A 19 6.88 4.06 -10.35
N ILE A 20 7.72 3.11 -10.79
CA ILE A 20 8.16 2.98 -12.18
C ILE A 20 7.17 2.09 -12.94
N ILE A 21 6.56 2.64 -13.99
CA ILE A 21 5.64 1.91 -14.88
C ILE A 21 6.35 1.60 -16.20
N ASN A 22 6.31 0.34 -16.60
CA ASN A 22 6.84 -0.10 -17.88
C ASN A 22 5.69 -0.30 -18.87
N PHE A 23 5.61 0.58 -19.87
CA PHE A 23 4.62 0.49 -20.93
C PHE A 23 5.11 -0.37 -22.11
N PRO A 24 4.19 -0.90 -22.94
CA PRO A 24 4.52 -1.48 -24.23
C PRO A 24 5.38 -0.53 -25.07
N LYS A 25 6.22 -1.08 -25.97
CA LYS A 25 7.19 -0.34 -26.78
C LYS A 25 8.39 0.20 -25.96
N GLU A 26 8.65 -0.41 -24.79
CA GLU A 26 9.85 -0.18 -23.97
C GLU A 26 9.97 1.24 -23.44
N VAL A 27 8.84 1.86 -23.14
CA VAL A 27 8.78 3.15 -22.44
C VAL A 27 8.71 2.88 -20.95
N SER A 28 9.60 3.51 -20.17
CA SER A 28 9.62 3.46 -18.71
C SER A 28 9.42 4.86 -18.16
N VAL A 29 8.47 5.02 -17.27
CA VAL A 29 8.13 6.30 -16.65
C VAL A 29 7.89 6.14 -15.15
N MET A 30 8.08 7.21 -14.40
CA MET A 30 7.76 7.28 -12.99
C MET A 30 6.58 8.22 -12.78
N VAL A 31 5.64 7.81 -11.91
CA VAL A 31 4.48 8.63 -11.54
C VAL A 31 4.95 9.80 -10.68
N CYS A 32 4.54 11.01 -11.05
CA CYS A 32 4.94 12.24 -10.40
C CYS A 32 4.22 12.51 -9.08
N GLY A 33 4.78 13.43 -8.30
CA GLY A 33 4.27 13.91 -7.02
C GLY A 33 3.06 14.83 -7.13
N LEU A 34 2.45 15.12 -5.98
CA LEU A 34 1.17 15.82 -5.87
C LEU A 34 1.21 17.27 -6.38
N ASN A 35 2.34 17.98 -6.19
CA ASN A 35 2.52 19.32 -6.75
C ASN A 35 2.28 19.36 -8.26
N LEU A 36 2.78 18.35 -8.99
CA LEU A 36 2.60 18.25 -10.45
C LEU A 36 1.17 17.83 -10.84
N TRP A 37 0.44 17.13 -9.96
CA TRP A 37 -0.99 16.87 -10.16
C TRP A 37 -1.79 18.16 -10.01
N ASP A 38 -1.50 18.99 -9.00
CA ASP A 38 -2.13 20.29 -8.78
C ASP A 38 -1.88 21.24 -9.96
N GLU A 39 -0.65 21.31 -10.45
CA GLU A 39 -0.35 22.10 -11.66
C GLU A 39 -1.24 21.71 -12.84
N LYS A 40 -1.49 20.41 -13.06
CA LYS A 40 -2.38 19.94 -14.12
C LYS A 40 -3.82 20.37 -13.92
N ILE A 41 -4.31 20.33 -12.68
CA ILE A 41 -5.64 20.83 -12.32
C ILE A 41 -5.75 22.33 -12.61
N GLN A 42 -4.76 23.13 -12.18
CA GLN A 42 -4.75 24.58 -12.40
C GLN A 42 -4.62 24.95 -13.88
N GLN A 43 -3.70 24.31 -14.61
CA GLN A 43 -3.57 24.51 -16.06
C GLN A 43 -4.87 24.23 -16.79
N ARG A 44 -5.62 23.22 -16.37
CA ARG A 44 -6.91 22.90 -16.97
C ARG A 44 -7.97 23.95 -16.69
N LYS A 45 -8.04 24.48 -15.46
CA LYS A 45 -8.95 25.59 -15.12
C LYS A 45 -8.73 26.79 -16.02
N ILE A 46 -7.47 27.14 -16.29
CA ILE A 46 -7.09 28.27 -17.14
C ILE A 46 -7.47 28.04 -18.61
N GLN A 47 -7.14 26.87 -19.16
CA GLN A 47 -7.34 26.55 -20.56
C GLN A 47 -8.81 26.42 -20.98
N ALA A 48 -9.67 25.98 -20.07
CA ALA A 48 -11.06 25.69 -20.39
C ALA A 48 -11.96 26.94 -20.35
N GLY A 49 -11.49 28.06 -19.81
CA GLY A 49 -12.33 29.22 -19.53
C GLY A 49 -13.48 28.88 -18.55
N TYR A 50 -13.48 27.66 -18.02
CA TYR A 50 -14.45 27.18 -17.07
C TYR A 50 -13.92 27.46 -15.66
N GLN A 51 -14.65 28.24 -14.93
CA GLN A 51 -14.48 28.37 -13.47
C GLN A 51 -14.80 27.05 -12.73
N ASN A 52 -15.34 26.06 -13.44
CA ASN A 52 -15.77 24.79 -12.88
C ASN A 52 -15.25 23.60 -13.69
N ILE A 53 -13.98 23.19 -13.47
CA ILE A 53 -13.81 21.75 -13.31
C ILE A 53 -14.55 21.48 -12.01
N ASP A 54 -15.52 20.57 -12.05
CA ASP A 54 -16.19 20.12 -10.85
C ASP A 54 -15.15 19.35 -10.01
N GLU A 55 -14.26 20.07 -9.30
CA GLU A 55 -13.33 19.51 -8.34
C GLU A 55 -14.09 18.72 -7.29
N VAL A 56 -15.31 19.14 -7.00
CA VAL A 56 -16.22 18.46 -6.10
C VAL A 56 -16.51 17.04 -6.59
N ALA A 57 -16.61 16.83 -7.91
CA ALA A 57 -16.83 15.49 -8.46
C ALA A 57 -15.61 14.55 -8.33
N LEU A 58 -14.40 15.10 -8.11
CA LEU A 58 -13.19 14.32 -7.85
C LEU A 58 -12.86 14.17 -6.38
N ARG A 59 -13.49 14.98 -5.51
CA ARG A 59 -13.25 14.93 -4.07
C ARG A 59 -13.94 13.72 -3.46
N ILE A 60 -13.20 13.07 -2.58
CA ILE A 60 -13.69 12.03 -1.69
C ILE A 60 -13.59 12.58 -0.28
N ILE A 61 -14.67 12.49 0.46
CA ILE A 61 -14.77 12.94 1.85
C ILE A 61 -14.96 11.71 2.72
N GLU A 62 -13.99 11.46 3.60
CA GLU A 62 -14.04 10.46 4.67
C GLU A 62 -13.45 11.10 5.91
N PRO A 63 -14.26 11.78 6.74
CA PRO A 63 -13.78 12.64 7.83
C PRO A 63 -12.86 11.94 8.82
N ARG A 64 -13.10 10.65 9.11
CA ARG A 64 -12.28 9.87 10.02
C ARG A 64 -10.85 9.67 9.50
N LEU A 65 -10.71 9.33 8.20
CA LEU A 65 -9.40 9.24 7.55
C LEU A 65 -8.72 10.60 7.42
N GLN A 66 -9.48 11.67 7.12
CA GLN A 66 -8.96 13.03 7.05
C GLN A 66 -8.31 13.43 8.39
N LYS A 67 -8.98 13.14 9.50
CA LYS A 67 -8.47 13.42 10.86
C LYS A 67 -7.20 12.61 11.16
N VAL A 68 -7.20 11.30 10.87
CA VAL A 68 -6.04 10.42 11.11
C VAL A 68 -4.84 10.81 10.26
N LEU A 69 -5.06 11.24 9.01
CA LEU A 69 -3.99 11.58 8.08
C LEU A 69 -3.61 13.07 8.09
N GLY A 70 -4.35 13.91 8.80
CA GLY A 70 -4.08 15.35 8.91
C GLY A 70 -4.27 16.11 7.59
N VAL A 71 -5.24 15.70 6.76
CA VAL A 71 -5.53 16.33 5.46
C VAL A 71 -6.97 16.82 5.40
N GLU A 72 -7.24 17.81 4.52
CA GLU A 72 -8.56 18.42 4.42
C GLU A 72 -9.53 17.61 3.54
N TYR A 73 -9.02 16.94 2.50
CA TYR A 73 -9.83 16.15 1.57
C TYR A 73 -8.97 15.13 0.82
N PHE A 74 -9.62 14.28 0.05
CA PHE A 74 -8.97 13.35 -0.86
C PHE A 74 -9.38 13.62 -2.29
N ILE A 75 -8.50 13.28 -3.26
CA ILE A 75 -8.80 13.39 -4.70
C ILE A 75 -8.72 12.02 -5.35
N LYS A 76 -9.75 11.66 -6.09
CA LYS A 76 -9.76 10.48 -6.94
C LYS A 76 -8.78 10.67 -8.10
N PRO A 77 -7.84 9.73 -8.33
CA PRO A 77 -6.94 9.81 -9.46
C PRO A 77 -7.67 9.96 -10.79
N PHE A 78 -7.15 10.81 -11.67
CA PHE A 78 -7.80 11.12 -12.95
C PHE A 78 -7.93 9.87 -13.82
N SER A 79 -9.11 9.63 -14.36
CA SER A 79 -9.38 8.53 -15.26
C SER A 79 -9.93 9.04 -16.59
N TYR A 80 -9.79 8.24 -17.65
CA TYR A 80 -10.32 8.57 -18.97
C TYR A 80 -11.85 8.69 -18.99
N HIS A 81 -12.53 7.93 -18.14
CA HIS A 81 -13.97 7.96 -17.95
C HIS A 81 -14.29 8.51 -16.55
N THR A 82 -14.64 9.78 -16.47
CA THR A 82 -15.14 10.39 -15.24
C THR A 82 -16.60 10.77 -15.50
N SER A 83 -17.54 10.18 -14.74
CA SER A 83 -18.97 10.50 -14.76
C SER A 83 -19.63 10.58 -16.15
N GLY A 84 -19.34 9.65 -17.05
CA GLY A 84 -19.95 9.59 -18.39
C GLY A 84 -19.39 10.58 -19.41
N ILE A 85 -18.48 11.45 -19.03
CA ILE A 85 -17.81 12.41 -19.91
C ILE A 85 -16.37 11.93 -20.16
N LYS A 86 -15.96 11.88 -21.43
CA LYS A 86 -14.57 11.56 -21.77
C LYS A 86 -13.64 12.66 -21.24
N ASN A 87 -12.81 12.30 -20.26
CA ASN A 87 -11.77 13.18 -19.77
C ASN A 87 -10.56 13.13 -20.72
N ASN A 88 -10.47 14.07 -21.65
CA ASN A 88 -9.34 14.14 -22.58
C ASN A 88 -8.19 15.03 -22.06
N PHE A 89 -8.30 15.60 -20.87
CA PHE A 89 -7.49 16.75 -20.49
C PHE A 89 -6.76 16.61 -19.15
N LEU A 90 -7.41 15.99 -18.15
CA LEU A 90 -6.73 15.69 -16.89
C LEU A 90 -5.97 14.38 -17.05
N THR A 91 -4.65 14.48 -17.04
CA THR A 91 -3.75 13.33 -17.14
C THR A 91 -2.84 13.28 -15.93
N ILE A 92 -2.53 12.07 -15.48
CA ILE A 92 -1.54 11.88 -14.43
C ILE A 92 -0.15 12.21 -14.99
N PRO A 93 0.56 13.18 -14.41
CA PRO A 93 1.91 13.53 -14.84
C PRO A 93 2.88 12.38 -14.54
N VAL A 94 3.76 12.12 -15.50
CA VAL A 94 4.81 11.10 -15.39
C VAL A 94 6.10 11.65 -15.96
N VAL A 95 7.24 11.25 -15.41
CA VAL A 95 8.56 11.57 -15.92
C VAL A 95 9.25 10.33 -16.47
N ARG A 96 10.10 10.50 -17.44
CA ARG A 96 10.90 9.43 -18.00
C ARG A 96 12.00 9.02 -17.01
N PHE A 97 11.93 7.78 -16.52
CA PHE A 97 12.90 7.23 -15.59
C PHE A 97 13.00 5.70 -15.75
N PRO A 98 14.19 5.07 -15.67
CA PRO A 98 15.50 5.68 -15.49
C PRO A 98 15.95 6.51 -16.70
N ARG A 99 16.93 7.41 -16.49
CA ARG A 99 17.44 8.33 -17.52
C ARG A 99 18.43 7.66 -18.47
N TRP A 100 19.17 6.65 -18.03
CA TRP A 100 20.07 5.90 -18.88
C TRP A 100 19.30 5.02 -19.88
N HIS A 101 19.66 5.19 -21.17
CA HIS A 101 19.14 4.40 -22.29
C HIS A 101 20.29 3.80 -23.09
N HIS A 102 20.06 2.64 -23.70
CA HIS A 102 21.04 2.02 -24.62
C HIS A 102 20.39 1.70 -25.97
N CYS A 103 21.22 1.71 -27.01
CA CYS A 103 20.81 1.39 -28.37
C CYS A 103 20.44 -0.10 -28.48
N THR A 104 19.33 -0.39 -29.18
CA THR A 104 18.88 -1.77 -29.42
C THR A 104 19.73 -2.51 -30.45
N ASN A 105 20.54 -1.79 -31.24
CA ASN A 105 21.52 -2.42 -32.12
C ASN A 105 22.71 -2.92 -31.30
N HIS A 106 22.85 -4.24 -31.18
CA HIS A 106 23.89 -4.91 -30.38
C HIS A 106 25.34 -4.62 -30.87
N LEU A 107 25.51 -4.27 -32.13
CA LEU A 107 26.83 -3.84 -32.66
C LEU A 107 27.19 -2.43 -32.20
N CYS A 108 26.20 -1.58 -31.99
CA CYS A 108 26.38 -0.21 -31.53
C CYS A 108 26.40 -0.13 -29.98
N GLY A 109 25.33 -0.60 -29.35
CA GLY A 109 25.16 -0.60 -27.90
C GLY A 109 25.27 0.77 -27.21
N SER A 110 25.42 1.88 -27.96
CA SER A 110 25.66 3.22 -27.39
C SER A 110 24.70 3.53 -26.26
N MET A 111 25.23 4.02 -25.15
CA MET A 111 24.45 4.47 -24.00
C MET A 111 24.37 5.99 -23.95
N ARG A 112 23.23 6.51 -23.55
CA ARG A 112 23.01 7.94 -23.33
C ARG A 112 22.15 8.17 -22.10
N GLU A 113 22.53 9.14 -21.30
CA GLU A 113 21.70 9.68 -20.24
C GLU A 113 20.80 10.75 -20.85
N VAL A 114 19.48 10.57 -20.75
CA VAL A 114 18.50 11.53 -21.27
C VAL A 114 18.03 12.44 -20.14
N GLU A 115 17.51 13.61 -20.51
CA GLU A 115 16.95 14.53 -19.54
C GLU A 115 15.68 13.96 -18.91
N LEU A 116 15.43 14.34 -17.67
CA LEU A 116 14.17 14.05 -16.99
C LEU A 116 13.08 14.92 -17.63
N THR A 117 12.25 14.32 -18.47
CA THR A 117 11.28 15.04 -19.27
C THR A 117 9.90 14.41 -19.21
N PHE A 118 8.88 15.21 -19.38
CA PHE A 118 7.48 14.79 -19.58
C PHE A 118 7.15 14.46 -21.04
N ALA A 119 8.08 14.65 -21.98
CA ALA A 119 7.83 14.49 -23.42
C ALA A 119 7.71 13.01 -23.81
N GLU A 120 6.78 12.72 -24.75
CA GLU A 120 6.55 11.39 -25.33
C GLU A 120 7.50 11.05 -26.49
N GLU A 121 8.59 11.75 -26.67
CA GLU A 121 9.48 11.56 -27.79
C GLU A 121 10.12 10.18 -27.81
N LYS A 122 10.16 9.58 -29.01
CA LYS A 122 10.95 8.37 -29.22
C LYS A 122 12.43 8.73 -29.14
N ILE A 123 13.17 8.01 -28.33
CA ILE A 123 14.62 8.18 -28.24
C ILE A 123 15.27 7.32 -29.30
N GLU A 124 15.95 7.97 -30.22
CA GLU A 124 16.68 7.35 -31.33
C GLU A 124 18.19 7.46 -31.10
N CYS A 125 18.92 6.46 -31.59
CA CYS A 125 20.39 6.45 -31.51
C CYS A 125 21.03 7.32 -32.56
N ASP A 126 21.68 8.39 -32.16
CA ASP A 126 22.35 9.33 -33.08
C ASP A 126 23.56 8.69 -33.77
N ILE A 127 24.22 7.72 -33.16
CA ILE A 127 25.40 7.04 -33.70
C ILE A 127 24.99 6.14 -34.86
N CYS A 128 23.94 5.34 -34.72
CA CYS A 128 23.42 4.50 -35.79
C CYS A 128 22.92 5.32 -36.99
N GLY A 129 22.36 6.51 -36.73
CA GLY A 129 21.87 7.41 -37.80
C GLY A 129 22.98 8.03 -38.66
N LYS A 130 24.18 8.20 -38.09
CA LYS A 130 25.35 8.76 -38.81
C LYS A 130 26.05 7.74 -39.71
N SER A 131 25.90 6.44 -39.45
CA SER A 131 26.58 5.36 -40.19
C SER A 131 25.91 4.98 -41.52
N GLY A 132 25.06 5.85 -42.10
CA GLY A 132 24.45 5.64 -43.42
C GLY A 132 23.26 4.68 -43.45
N ASN A 133 22.83 4.15 -42.34
CA ASN A 133 21.62 3.36 -42.24
C ASN A 133 20.39 4.28 -42.35
N LYS A 134 19.49 4.00 -43.30
CA LYS A 134 18.22 4.73 -43.48
C LYS A 134 17.28 4.68 -42.25
N PHE A 135 17.54 3.79 -41.29
CA PHE A 135 16.73 3.63 -40.10
C PHE A 135 17.59 3.84 -38.85
N LYS A 136 17.26 4.83 -38.06
CA LYS A 136 17.82 5.02 -36.71
C LYS A 136 17.33 3.94 -35.78
N SER A 137 18.25 3.30 -35.07
CA SER A 137 17.87 2.32 -34.03
C SER A 137 17.25 3.01 -32.84
N LYS A 138 16.25 2.39 -32.25
CA LYS A 138 15.60 2.86 -31.03
C LYS A 138 16.55 2.70 -29.82
N MET A 139 16.48 3.62 -28.88
CA MET A 139 17.12 3.45 -27.56
C MET A 139 16.07 3.04 -26.52
N ILE A 140 16.45 2.14 -25.64
CA ILE A 140 15.57 1.62 -24.58
C ILE A 140 16.18 1.88 -23.20
N PRO A 141 15.35 2.12 -22.17
CA PRO A 141 15.83 2.38 -20.84
C PRO A 141 16.55 1.16 -20.25
N VAL A 142 17.61 1.39 -19.51
CA VAL A 142 18.32 0.33 -18.79
C VAL A 142 17.43 -0.36 -17.76
N ARG A 143 17.79 -1.59 -17.38
CA ARG A 143 16.99 -2.40 -16.44
C ARG A 143 17.22 -2.07 -14.97
N PHE A 144 18.27 -1.31 -14.65
CA PHE A 144 18.76 -1.13 -13.30
C PHE A 144 18.52 0.29 -12.80
N VAL A 145 18.21 0.39 -11.52
CA VAL A 145 18.07 1.63 -10.76
C VAL A 145 18.78 1.46 -9.42
N ALA A 146 19.18 2.53 -8.77
CA ALA A 146 19.80 2.49 -7.46
C ALA A 146 18.93 3.20 -6.44
N ALA A 147 18.58 2.51 -5.35
CA ALA A 147 17.69 3.03 -4.30
C ALA A 147 18.35 2.91 -2.91
N CYS A 148 17.95 3.74 -1.97
CA CYS A 148 18.31 3.63 -0.57
C CYS A 148 17.09 3.31 0.31
N SER A 149 17.35 2.89 1.55
CA SER A 149 16.28 2.55 2.51
C SER A 149 15.41 3.73 2.95
N ASN A 150 15.82 4.98 2.68
CA ASN A 150 14.99 6.17 2.95
C ASN A 150 14.03 6.51 1.80
N GLY A 151 13.83 5.61 0.83
CA GLY A 151 12.90 5.81 -0.27
C GLY A 151 13.45 6.60 -1.47
N HIS A 152 14.67 7.15 -1.43
CA HIS A 152 15.28 7.83 -2.57
C HIS A 152 15.67 6.84 -3.67
N ILE A 153 15.64 7.31 -4.91
CA ILE A 153 15.99 6.51 -6.08
C ILE A 153 16.72 7.37 -7.11
N GLN A 154 17.76 6.80 -7.71
CA GLN A 154 18.58 7.47 -8.72
C GLN A 154 19.03 6.50 -9.81
N ASP A 155 19.55 7.05 -10.88
CA ASP A 155 20.20 6.25 -11.90
C ASP A 155 21.46 5.56 -11.36
N VAL A 156 21.76 4.36 -11.89
CA VAL A 156 23.02 3.67 -11.57
C VAL A 156 24.18 4.50 -12.11
N PRO A 157 25.22 4.77 -11.29
CA PRO A 157 26.40 5.54 -11.71
C PRO A 157 27.32 4.69 -12.59
N PHE A 158 26.89 4.43 -13.85
CA PHE A 158 27.62 3.54 -14.77
C PHE A 158 29.00 4.06 -15.14
N LYS A 159 29.22 5.37 -15.18
CA LYS A 159 30.55 5.93 -15.44
C LYS A 159 31.52 5.59 -14.34
N GLU A 160 31.14 5.83 -13.11
CA GLU A 160 31.92 5.53 -11.92
C GLU A 160 32.13 4.02 -11.77
N TRP A 161 31.12 3.21 -12.08
CA TRP A 161 31.22 1.75 -12.06
C TRP A 161 32.29 1.22 -13.02
N VAL A 162 32.32 1.73 -14.26
CA VAL A 162 33.25 1.26 -15.30
C VAL A 162 34.70 1.69 -15.02
N HIS A 163 34.86 2.89 -14.44
CA HIS A 163 36.20 3.46 -14.15
C HIS A 163 36.68 3.20 -12.71
N ASP A 164 36.01 2.32 -12.00
CA ASP A 164 36.30 1.98 -10.60
C ASP A 164 36.43 3.21 -9.68
N GLY A 165 35.50 4.16 -9.85
CA GLY A 165 35.37 5.39 -9.07
C GLY A 165 36.20 6.57 -9.58
N SER A 166 37.23 6.35 -10.36
CA SER A 166 38.14 7.41 -10.83
C SER A 166 37.91 7.73 -12.30
N LEU A 167 37.06 8.74 -12.56
CA LEU A 167 37.00 9.31 -13.90
C LEU A 167 38.33 10.04 -14.19
N PRO A 168 39.07 9.69 -15.25
CA PRO A 168 40.24 10.44 -15.65
C PRO A 168 39.89 11.90 -15.91
N ASN A 169 40.68 12.84 -15.37
CA ASN A 169 40.60 14.27 -15.65
C ASN A 169 41.19 14.56 -17.03
N ASP A 170 40.67 13.92 -18.07
CA ASP A 170 41.04 14.21 -19.44
C ASP A 170 39.81 14.86 -20.15
N ASP A 171 40.07 15.71 -21.16
CA ASP A 171 39.06 16.36 -21.97
C ASP A 171 38.27 15.38 -22.87
N LYS A 172 38.43 14.07 -22.66
CA LYS A 172 37.76 13.04 -23.44
C LYS A 172 36.34 12.82 -22.96
N ASN A 173 35.40 12.83 -23.90
CA ASN A 173 34.03 12.41 -23.63
C ASN A 173 34.00 10.90 -23.33
N HIS A 174 33.73 10.54 -22.07
CA HIS A 174 33.54 9.15 -21.63
C HIS A 174 32.17 8.62 -22.09
N ASN A 175 32.10 8.21 -23.37
CA ASN A 175 30.88 7.63 -23.94
C ASN A 175 30.82 6.14 -23.62
N LEU A 176 29.70 5.71 -23.04
CA LEU A 176 29.46 4.32 -22.67
C LEU A 176 28.74 3.54 -23.78
N SER A 177 29.00 2.23 -23.82
CA SER A 177 28.24 1.29 -24.65
C SER A 177 27.91 0.02 -23.88
N TYR A 178 26.71 -0.50 -24.09
CA TYR A 178 26.13 -1.67 -23.44
C TYR A 178 26.17 -2.86 -24.39
N HIS A 179 26.83 -3.96 -24.00
CA HIS A 179 26.97 -5.15 -24.80
C HIS A 179 26.53 -6.38 -24.01
N SER A 180 25.66 -7.19 -24.59
CA SER A 180 25.33 -8.50 -24.06
C SER A 180 26.29 -9.52 -24.66
N LEU A 181 27.08 -10.16 -23.83
CA LEU A 181 27.91 -11.30 -24.20
C LEU A 181 27.00 -12.53 -24.27
N SER A 182 27.06 -13.29 -25.35
CA SER A 182 26.15 -14.42 -25.56
C SER A 182 26.31 -15.51 -24.51
N GLY A 183 25.19 -16.05 -24.01
CA GLY A 183 25.11 -17.38 -23.41
C GLY A 183 24.40 -17.56 -22.08
N SER A 184 24.67 -16.72 -21.09
CA SER A 184 24.13 -16.93 -19.75
C SER A 184 23.20 -15.83 -19.38
N GLY A 185 22.15 -15.55 -19.29
CA GLY A 185 21.31 -14.40 -18.92
C GLY A 185 21.67 -13.73 -17.58
N ASP A 186 22.88 -13.95 -17.06
CA ASP A 186 23.41 -13.39 -15.82
C ASP A 186 24.00 -11.99 -15.98
N LEU A 187 24.23 -11.28 -14.87
CA LEU A 187 24.84 -9.95 -14.86
C LEU A 187 26.28 -9.94 -15.37
N GLY A 188 27.00 -11.05 -15.25
CA GLY A 188 28.35 -11.22 -15.77
C GLY A 188 28.41 -11.21 -17.30
N SER A 189 27.32 -11.54 -17.96
CA SER A 189 27.19 -11.50 -19.42
C SER A 189 26.94 -10.09 -19.97
N ILE A 190 26.72 -9.09 -19.13
CA ILE A 190 26.50 -7.70 -19.54
C ILE A 190 27.81 -6.92 -19.34
N LEU A 191 28.37 -6.44 -20.44
CA LEU A 191 29.61 -5.67 -20.46
C LEU A 191 29.34 -4.21 -20.81
N ILE A 192 29.77 -3.29 -19.97
CA ILE A 192 29.79 -1.86 -20.28
C ILE A 192 31.21 -1.48 -20.68
N LYS A 193 31.35 -0.78 -21.81
CA LYS A 193 32.62 -0.27 -22.31
C LYS A 193 32.57 1.25 -22.39
N CYS A 194 33.68 1.89 -22.07
CA CYS A 194 33.89 3.31 -22.27
C CYS A 194 34.73 3.57 -23.54
N SER A 195 34.53 4.71 -24.17
CA SER A 195 35.34 5.15 -25.32
C SER A 195 36.84 5.37 -25.00
N CYS A 196 37.19 5.53 -23.72
CA CYS A 196 38.60 5.62 -23.27
C CYS A 196 39.33 4.27 -23.25
N GLY A 197 38.62 3.14 -23.38
CA GLY A 197 39.16 1.79 -23.34
C GLY A 197 38.79 0.99 -22.08
N GLU A 198 38.37 1.66 -21.01
CA GLU A 198 37.91 0.99 -19.80
C GLU A 198 36.65 0.17 -20.03
N LYS A 199 36.54 -0.95 -19.34
CA LYS A 199 35.39 -1.86 -19.47
C LYS A 199 35.19 -2.66 -18.20
N ARG A 200 33.93 -2.84 -17.83
CA ARG A 200 33.54 -3.67 -16.65
C ARG A 200 32.21 -4.38 -16.92
N THR A 201 32.08 -5.60 -16.44
CA THR A 201 30.79 -6.31 -16.46
C THR A 201 29.92 -5.84 -15.30
N LEU A 202 28.63 -6.18 -15.35
CA LEU A 202 27.71 -5.92 -14.24
C LEU A 202 27.73 -7.01 -13.17
N ALA A 203 28.69 -7.96 -13.25
CA ALA A 203 28.87 -8.97 -12.22
C ALA A 203 29.09 -8.31 -10.84
N GLY A 204 28.29 -8.72 -9.86
CA GLY A 204 28.37 -8.20 -8.50
C GLY A 204 27.77 -6.81 -8.26
N LEU A 205 27.27 -6.11 -9.29
CA LEU A 205 26.68 -4.76 -9.13
C LEU A 205 25.53 -4.71 -8.12
N MET A 206 24.77 -5.79 -7.98
CA MET A 206 23.65 -5.88 -7.03
C MET A 206 24.05 -6.43 -5.66
N ASN A 207 25.33 -6.75 -5.44
CA ASN A 207 25.78 -7.35 -4.19
C ASN A 207 25.73 -6.32 -3.06
N VAL A 208 25.15 -6.73 -1.94
CA VAL A 208 25.14 -5.99 -0.67
C VAL A 208 25.56 -6.91 0.46
N ARG A 209 26.14 -6.34 1.51
CA ARG A 209 26.36 -7.03 2.78
C ARG A 209 25.38 -6.47 3.80
N LYS A 210 24.70 -7.37 4.50
CA LYS A 210 23.65 -7.02 5.46
C LYS A 210 23.90 -7.72 6.78
N ASN A 211 23.47 -7.04 7.84
CA ASN A 211 23.16 -7.67 9.11
C ASN A 211 21.68 -7.50 9.38
N GLY A 212 20.94 -8.60 9.39
CA GLY A 212 19.50 -8.53 9.27
C GLY A 212 19.09 -7.72 8.03
N ASP A 213 18.26 -6.71 8.22
CA ASP A 213 17.83 -5.82 7.12
C ASP A 213 18.75 -4.60 6.90
N LYS A 214 19.66 -4.31 7.84
CA LYS A 214 20.57 -3.18 7.75
C LYS A 214 21.71 -3.47 6.78
N VAL A 215 21.76 -2.70 5.68
CA VAL A 215 22.89 -2.73 4.74
C VAL A 215 24.04 -1.92 5.32
N PHE A 216 25.15 -2.56 5.57
CA PHE A 216 26.39 -1.91 6.04
C PHE A 216 27.43 -1.77 4.92
N ASP A 217 27.19 -2.39 3.76
CA ASP A 217 28.07 -2.28 2.61
C ASP A 217 27.32 -2.63 1.32
N SER A 218 27.70 -1.99 0.20
CA SER A 218 27.12 -2.24 -1.12
C SER A 218 28.18 -2.22 -2.21
N ALA A 219 27.90 -2.85 -3.34
CA ALA A 219 28.81 -2.87 -4.49
C ALA A 219 29.21 -1.45 -4.94
N LEU A 220 28.28 -0.50 -4.87
CA LEU A 220 28.53 0.90 -5.23
C LEU A 220 29.41 1.62 -4.21
N ALA A 221 29.28 1.30 -2.92
CA ALA A 221 30.13 1.84 -1.87
C ALA A 221 31.58 1.28 -1.94
N ARG A 222 31.76 0.09 -2.50
CA ARG A 222 33.06 -0.59 -2.65
C ARG A 222 33.84 -0.20 -3.90
N ILE A 223 33.32 0.65 -4.74
CA ILE A 223 34.02 1.10 -5.95
C ILE A 223 35.40 1.67 -5.55
N GLY A 224 36.46 1.25 -6.23
CA GLY A 224 37.82 1.72 -6.02
C GLY A 224 38.58 1.10 -4.84
N LEU A 225 37.99 0.17 -4.10
CA LEU A 225 38.68 -0.55 -3.01
C LEU A 225 39.42 -1.78 -3.55
N ASP A 226 40.60 -2.00 -3.03
CA ASP A 226 41.30 -3.26 -3.25
C ASP A 226 40.73 -4.39 -2.36
N LYS A 227 41.20 -5.64 -2.61
CA LYS A 227 40.67 -6.80 -1.89
C LYS A 227 41.00 -6.81 -0.38
N GLU A 228 42.06 -6.16 0.04
CA GLU A 228 42.45 -6.08 1.45
C GLU A 228 41.68 -4.99 2.17
N GLU A 229 41.44 -3.86 1.50
CA GLU A 229 40.58 -2.79 1.99
C GLU A 229 39.11 -3.26 2.10
N ASP A 230 38.63 -4.01 1.11
CA ASP A 230 37.26 -4.56 1.10
C ASP A 230 36.96 -5.50 2.29
N LYS A 231 37.98 -6.25 2.76
CA LYS A 231 37.86 -7.16 3.91
C LYS A 231 37.76 -6.45 5.26
N LYS A 232 38.14 -5.18 5.36
CA LYS A 232 38.11 -4.41 6.61
C LYS A 232 36.71 -4.00 7.03
N PHE A 233 35.77 -3.92 6.08
CA PHE A 233 34.40 -3.51 6.38
C PHE A 233 33.59 -4.67 6.96
N THR A 234 33.11 -4.44 8.17
CA THR A 234 32.28 -5.35 8.95
C THR A 234 31.01 -4.60 9.38
N GLU A 235 30.15 -5.30 10.06
CA GLU A 235 28.94 -4.71 10.64
C GLU A 235 29.25 -3.60 11.65
N ASP A 236 30.30 -3.80 12.47
CA ASP A 236 30.73 -2.84 13.48
C ASP A 236 31.51 -1.66 12.86
N GLU A 237 32.12 -1.87 11.70
CA GLU A 237 32.84 -0.86 10.94
C GLU A 237 32.30 -0.75 9.51
N PRO A 238 31.16 -0.05 9.31
CA PRO A 238 30.50 0.04 8.01
C PRO A 238 31.35 0.86 7.02
N ASN A 239 31.16 0.55 5.73
CA ASN A 239 31.87 1.23 4.62
C ASN A 239 31.26 2.61 4.32
N ASP A 240 31.37 3.56 5.24
CA ASP A 240 30.76 4.89 5.09
C ASP A 240 31.77 5.97 4.62
N ASN A 241 33.07 5.63 4.53
CA ASN A 241 34.14 6.61 4.31
C ASN A 241 34.97 6.42 3.05
N ASN A 242 34.58 5.49 2.16
CA ASN A 242 35.26 5.37 0.87
C ASN A 242 35.06 6.64 0.03
N PRO A 243 36.11 7.42 -0.31
CA PRO A 243 35.95 8.66 -1.08
C PRO A 243 35.53 8.41 -2.54
N LEU A 244 35.77 7.23 -3.09
CA LEU A 244 35.34 6.82 -4.43
C LEU A 244 33.97 6.13 -4.42
N GLY A 245 33.50 5.73 -3.26
CA GLY A 245 32.21 5.06 -3.08
C GLY A 245 31.03 5.92 -3.50
N GLN A 246 30.04 5.29 -4.11
CA GLN A 246 28.82 5.95 -4.55
C GLN A 246 27.68 5.71 -3.56
N TYR A 247 27.22 6.79 -2.95
CA TYR A 247 26.16 6.80 -1.93
C TYR A 247 24.92 7.52 -2.43
N CYS A 248 23.87 7.50 -1.62
CA CYS A 248 22.60 8.15 -1.96
C CYS A 248 22.76 9.67 -2.06
N LYS A 249 22.37 10.22 -3.21
CA LYS A 249 22.35 11.67 -3.48
C LYS A 249 21.04 12.34 -3.06
N GLY A 250 20.08 11.57 -2.51
CA GLY A 250 18.77 12.09 -2.11
C GLY A 250 17.83 12.40 -3.27
N HIS A 251 18.07 11.83 -4.46
CA HIS A 251 17.26 12.12 -5.63
C HIS A 251 15.82 11.62 -5.46
N ARG A 252 14.88 12.47 -5.85
CA ARG A 252 13.43 12.26 -5.84
C ARG A 252 12.83 12.55 -7.23
N PRO A 253 13.10 11.72 -8.25
CA PRO A 253 12.69 12.01 -9.63
C PRO A 253 11.19 12.22 -9.79
N TRP A 254 10.35 11.67 -8.91
CA TRP A 254 8.89 11.89 -8.91
C TRP A 254 8.50 13.34 -8.65
N LEU A 255 9.35 14.13 -8.04
CA LEU A 255 9.14 15.57 -7.85
C LEU A 255 9.59 16.41 -9.07
N GLY A 256 9.90 15.76 -10.19
CA GLY A 256 10.37 16.43 -11.40
C GLY A 256 11.87 16.77 -11.34
N VAL A 257 12.26 17.78 -12.13
CA VAL A 257 13.66 18.20 -12.25
C VAL A 257 14.21 18.74 -10.92
N GLU A 258 13.40 19.46 -10.17
CA GLU A 258 13.74 20.00 -8.85
C GLU A 258 14.10 18.90 -7.85
N GLY A 259 13.40 17.77 -7.90
CA GLY A 259 13.70 16.61 -7.07
C GLY A 259 15.09 15.98 -7.31
N ILE A 260 15.79 16.40 -8.36
CA ILE A 260 17.19 16.03 -8.65
C ILE A 260 18.15 17.18 -8.36
N ILE A 261 17.84 18.39 -8.84
CA ILE A 261 18.75 19.56 -8.74
C ILE A 261 18.88 20.02 -7.28
N ASP A 262 17.77 20.08 -6.57
CA ASP A 262 17.71 20.56 -5.18
C ASP A 262 17.88 19.42 -4.16
N ALA A 263 18.17 18.21 -4.63
CA ALA A 263 18.34 17.04 -3.79
C ALA A 263 19.56 17.19 -2.86
N LYS A 264 19.35 16.84 -1.60
CA LYS A 264 20.43 16.78 -0.59
C LYS A 264 20.78 15.31 -0.31
N PRO A 265 22.07 14.95 -0.31
CA PRO A 265 22.48 13.61 0.08
C PRO A 265 21.90 13.20 1.44
N CYS A 266 21.56 11.94 1.59
CA CYS A 266 21.14 11.39 2.87
C CYS A 266 22.21 11.61 3.93
N ALA A 267 21.76 11.99 5.14
CA ALA A 267 22.65 12.03 6.30
C ALA A 267 23.27 10.64 6.55
N GLY A 268 24.56 10.60 6.91
CA GLY A 268 25.28 9.37 7.18
C GLY A 268 25.58 8.51 5.95
N LYS A 269 25.68 9.12 4.75
CA LYS A 269 26.08 8.43 3.50
C LYS A 269 25.35 7.10 3.29
N LYS A 270 24.01 7.10 3.23
CA LYS A 270 23.21 5.88 3.02
C LYS A 270 23.63 5.09 1.79
N HIS A 271 23.78 3.79 1.98
CA HIS A 271 24.14 2.85 0.92
C HIS A 271 23.04 2.73 -0.13
N LEU A 272 23.46 2.63 -1.38
CA LEU A 272 22.59 2.37 -2.52
C LEU A 272 22.57 0.87 -2.83
N GLN A 273 21.37 0.32 -2.95
CA GLN A 273 21.16 -1.01 -3.50
C GLN A 273 20.73 -0.88 -4.96
N VAL A 274 21.40 -1.63 -5.83
CA VAL A 274 20.99 -1.70 -7.23
C VAL A 274 19.89 -2.73 -7.37
N LEU A 275 18.78 -2.32 -7.97
CA LEU A 275 17.56 -3.09 -8.14
C LEU A 275 17.19 -3.18 -9.62
N ILE A 276 16.47 -4.23 -9.98
CA ILE A 276 15.80 -4.30 -11.29
C ILE A 276 14.56 -3.42 -11.22
N ARG A 277 14.42 -2.45 -12.14
CA ARG A 277 13.35 -1.44 -12.15
C ARG A 277 11.91 -1.98 -12.07
N GLY A 278 11.69 -3.25 -12.43
CA GLY A 278 10.39 -3.91 -12.36
C GLY A 278 10.23 -4.87 -11.18
N ALA A 279 11.21 -4.93 -10.27
CA ALA A 279 11.11 -5.78 -9.09
C ALA A 279 10.17 -5.16 -8.05
N SER A 280 9.49 -6.01 -7.27
CA SER A 280 8.52 -5.59 -6.26
C SER A 280 9.12 -4.70 -5.18
N ASN A 281 10.39 -4.91 -4.83
CA ASN A 281 11.10 -4.12 -3.83
C ASN A 281 11.56 -2.72 -4.29
N VAL A 282 11.24 -2.34 -5.52
CA VAL A 282 11.45 -0.95 -6.00
C VAL A 282 10.41 -0.01 -5.41
N HIS A 283 9.20 -0.50 -5.12
CA HIS A 283 8.14 0.34 -4.58
C HIS A 283 7.08 -0.50 -3.85
N PHE A 284 6.82 -0.15 -2.62
CA PHE A 284 5.71 -0.67 -1.81
C PHE A 284 4.78 0.49 -1.51
N SER A 285 3.56 0.47 -2.05
CA SER A 285 2.55 1.48 -1.73
C SER A 285 2.08 1.34 -0.29
N ASP A 286 2.05 2.43 0.46
CA ASP A 286 1.46 2.50 1.78
C ASP A 286 0.02 3.01 1.67
N ILE A 287 -0.94 2.13 1.89
CA ILE A 287 -2.37 2.39 1.75
C ILE A 287 -3.02 2.32 3.11
N VAL A 288 -3.68 3.40 3.49
CA VAL A 288 -4.58 3.43 4.66
C VAL A 288 -6.01 3.39 4.16
N SER A 289 -6.86 2.63 4.84
CA SER A 289 -8.26 2.52 4.43
C SER A 289 -9.23 2.53 5.60
N ALA A 290 -10.46 3.00 5.33
CA ALA A 290 -11.58 2.91 6.25
C ALA A 290 -12.82 2.39 5.52
N ILE A 291 -13.59 1.55 6.21
CA ILE A 291 -14.91 1.16 5.77
C ILE A 291 -15.86 2.31 6.07
N TYR A 292 -16.63 2.73 5.09
CA TYR A 292 -17.66 3.75 5.27
C TYR A 292 -18.69 3.28 6.29
N LEU A 293 -18.90 4.07 7.32
CA LEU A 293 -19.93 3.85 8.33
C LEU A 293 -21.03 4.90 8.15
N PRO A 294 -22.26 4.51 7.84
CA PRO A 294 -23.35 5.45 7.78
C PRO A 294 -23.57 6.09 9.15
N GLN A 295 -23.36 7.37 9.25
CA GLN A 295 -23.79 8.12 10.42
C GLN A 295 -25.31 8.35 10.37
N VAL A 296 -25.95 8.45 11.52
CA VAL A 296 -27.41 8.56 11.64
C VAL A 296 -28.00 9.78 10.91
N SER A 297 -27.14 10.69 10.43
CA SER A 297 -27.52 11.96 9.78
C SER A 297 -27.13 12.07 8.29
N SER A 298 -26.83 10.98 7.58
CA SER A 298 -26.12 11.04 6.28
C SER A 298 -26.88 11.65 5.08
N GLN A 299 -28.18 11.86 5.14
CA GLN A 299 -28.90 12.63 4.09
C GLN A 299 -28.91 14.14 4.36
N ALA A 300 -28.88 14.54 5.62
CA ALA A 300 -28.73 15.95 6.01
C ALA A 300 -27.31 16.48 5.76
N ASN A 301 -26.35 15.61 5.64
CA ASN A 301 -24.93 15.93 5.73
C ASN A 301 -24.39 16.77 4.55
N GLU A 302 -24.87 16.59 3.32
CA GLU A 302 -24.36 17.35 2.17
C GLU A 302 -24.70 18.85 2.28
N TYR A 303 -25.90 19.15 2.77
CA TYR A 303 -26.34 20.53 2.98
C TYR A 303 -25.77 21.12 4.27
N VAL A 304 -25.64 20.31 5.29
CA VAL A 304 -24.98 20.66 6.57
C VAL A 304 -23.52 21.01 6.32
N VAL A 305 -22.79 20.19 5.59
CA VAL A 305 -21.39 20.41 5.19
C VAL A 305 -21.27 21.72 4.41
N LYS A 306 -22.13 21.99 3.44
CA LYS A 306 -22.13 23.25 2.70
C LYS A 306 -22.32 24.48 3.60
N VAL A 307 -23.23 24.42 4.58
CA VAL A 307 -23.45 25.51 5.54
C VAL A 307 -22.20 25.73 6.39
N ILE A 308 -21.56 24.67 6.84
CA ILE A 308 -20.33 24.74 7.64
C ILE A 308 -19.15 25.28 6.83
N GLU A 309 -19.02 24.86 5.57
CA GLU A 309 -18.00 25.39 4.66
C GLU A 309 -18.19 26.88 4.33
N GLU A 310 -19.46 27.30 4.13
CA GLU A 310 -19.79 28.70 3.81
C GLU A 310 -19.63 29.64 5.00
N LYS A 311 -19.95 29.18 6.21
CA LYS A 311 -20.02 30.03 7.40
C LYS A 311 -18.79 29.91 8.31
N GLY A 312 -18.14 28.78 8.28
CA GLY A 312 -17.10 28.45 9.24
C GLY A 312 -17.62 27.94 10.59
N ARG A 313 -17.04 26.87 11.10
CA ARG A 313 -17.43 26.23 12.38
C ARG A 313 -17.36 27.19 13.57
N ASP A 314 -16.28 27.98 13.67
CA ASP A 314 -16.07 28.91 14.77
C ASP A 314 -17.10 30.05 14.79
N GLU A 315 -17.61 30.44 13.63
CA GLU A 315 -18.67 31.42 13.54
C GLU A 315 -20.01 30.84 13.92
N LEU A 316 -20.32 29.64 13.49
CA LEU A 316 -21.55 28.92 13.86
C LEU A 316 -21.61 28.61 15.37
N LYS A 317 -20.48 28.28 16.01
CA LYS A 317 -20.37 28.08 17.47
C LYS A 317 -20.77 29.32 18.25
N LYS A 318 -20.49 30.54 17.78
CA LYS A 318 -20.88 31.79 18.43
C LYS A 318 -22.40 31.99 18.52
N TYR A 319 -23.14 31.34 17.64
CA TYR A 319 -24.60 31.43 17.59
C TYR A 319 -25.32 30.23 18.24
N TYR A 320 -24.54 29.26 18.78
CA TYR A 320 -25.08 28.14 19.53
C TYR A 320 -25.43 28.55 20.95
N ASN A 321 -26.69 28.29 21.35
CA ASN A 321 -27.15 28.56 22.71
C ASN A 321 -27.21 27.25 23.49
N LEU A 322 -26.26 27.07 24.41
CA LEU A 322 -26.13 25.88 25.27
C LEU A 322 -27.40 25.60 26.12
N ASP A 323 -28.05 26.66 26.64
CA ASP A 323 -29.19 26.51 27.52
C ASP A 323 -30.46 26.03 26.78
N LYS A 324 -30.55 26.31 25.49
CA LYS A 324 -31.72 25.97 24.65
C LYS A 324 -31.44 24.84 23.67
N GLY A 325 -30.22 24.40 23.51
CA GLY A 325 -29.86 23.39 22.52
C GLY A 325 -30.17 23.80 21.08
N THR A 326 -30.14 25.10 20.75
CA THR A 326 -30.56 25.61 19.45
C THR A 326 -29.56 26.60 18.86
N ILE A 327 -29.47 26.66 17.54
CA ILE A 327 -28.76 27.70 16.78
C ILE A 327 -29.80 28.69 16.21
N ILE A 328 -29.47 29.97 16.23
CA ILE A 328 -30.30 31.00 15.63
C ILE A 328 -30.34 30.81 14.11
N LEU A 329 -31.49 30.49 13.58
CA LEU A 329 -31.74 30.17 12.18
C LEU A 329 -31.20 31.20 11.15
N PRO A 330 -31.24 32.53 11.38
CA PRO A 330 -30.64 33.52 10.48
C PRO A 330 -29.13 33.38 10.27
N ALA A 331 -28.42 32.78 11.23
CA ALA A 331 -26.96 32.54 11.09
C ALA A 331 -26.66 31.41 10.10
N ILE A 332 -27.59 30.49 9.91
CA ILE A 332 -27.48 29.32 9.01
C ILE A 332 -28.03 29.67 7.62
N LEU A 333 -28.97 30.59 7.51
CA LEU A 333 -29.86 30.82 6.36
C LEU A 333 -29.33 31.75 5.25
N SER A 334 -28.05 31.91 5.01
CA SER A 334 -27.62 32.58 3.76
C SER A 334 -27.74 31.68 2.52
N SER A 335 -27.95 30.41 2.68
CA SER A 335 -28.28 29.48 1.57
C SER A 335 -29.76 29.27 1.39
N GLU A 336 -30.51 30.35 1.18
CA GLU A 336 -31.98 30.29 0.85
C GLU A 336 -32.31 29.31 -0.29
N ALA A 337 -31.37 29.04 -1.18
CA ALA A 337 -31.52 28.14 -2.32
C ALA A 337 -31.78 26.68 -1.90
N VAL A 338 -31.18 26.22 -0.79
CA VAL A 338 -31.33 24.83 -0.31
C VAL A 338 -32.71 24.58 0.29
N ILE A 339 -33.21 25.57 1.02
CA ILE A 339 -34.53 25.48 1.68
C ILE A 339 -35.65 25.75 0.69
N LYS A 340 -35.47 26.66 -0.29
CA LYS A 340 -36.46 26.96 -1.35
C LYS A 340 -36.77 25.75 -2.23
N ASN A 341 -35.84 24.80 -2.35
CA ASN A 341 -36.06 23.59 -3.18
C ASN A 341 -36.63 22.40 -2.40
N ASN A 342 -37.03 22.55 -1.15
CA ASN A 342 -37.56 21.49 -0.28
C ASN A 342 -36.68 20.23 -0.18
N LEU A 343 -35.37 20.38 -0.33
CA LEU A 343 -34.41 19.26 -0.31
C LEU A 343 -34.07 18.81 1.11
N ILE A 344 -34.26 19.70 2.11
CA ILE A 344 -34.08 19.42 3.54
C ILE A 344 -35.03 20.31 4.34
N SER A 345 -35.58 19.82 5.44
CA SER A 345 -36.38 20.63 6.35
C SER A 345 -35.48 21.56 7.18
N LYS A 346 -36.05 22.68 7.66
CA LYS A 346 -35.34 23.63 8.51
C LYS A 346 -34.84 22.98 9.79
N ASP A 347 -35.66 22.13 10.39
CA ASP A 347 -35.39 21.48 11.66
C ASP A 347 -34.28 20.41 11.51
N GLU A 348 -34.28 19.68 10.40
CA GLU A 348 -33.23 18.72 10.07
C GLU A 348 -31.88 19.41 9.79
N LEU A 349 -31.90 20.54 9.09
CA LEU A 349 -30.69 21.33 8.83
C LEU A 349 -30.10 21.88 10.14
N VAL A 350 -30.95 22.45 11.00
CA VAL A 350 -30.52 22.96 12.33
C VAL A 350 -30.00 21.84 13.20
N ALA A 351 -30.69 20.72 13.28
CA ALA A 351 -30.27 19.57 14.06
C ALA A 351 -28.96 19.00 13.55
N GLY A 352 -28.76 18.89 12.23
CA GLY A 352 -27.54 18.43 11.62
C GLY A 352 -26.34 19.36 11.87
N VAL A 353 -26.54 20.69 11.78
CA VAL A 353 -25.47 21.68 12.09
C VAL A 353 -25.11 21.64 13.57
N ILE A 354 -26.10 21.52 14.46
CA ILE A 354 -25.86 21.37 15.91
C ILE A 354 -25.10 20.08 16.21
N ALA A 355 -25.52 18.96 15.65
CA ALA A 355 -24.84 17.68 15.80
C ALA A 355 -23.37 17.79 15.37
N GLU A 356 -23.09 18.35 14.19
CA GLU A 356 -21.74 18.48 13.66
C GLU A 356 -20.86 19.47 14.46
N ILE A 357 -21.45 20.49 15.07
CA ILE A 357 -20.74 21.42 15.95
C ILE A 357 -20.46 20.79 17.31
N LEU A 358 -21.42 20.02 17.87
CA LEU A 358 -21.30 19.37 19.17
C LEU A 358 -20.53 18.05 19.11
N GLU A 359 -20.68 17.26 18.04
CA GLU A 359 -19.90 16.02 17.86
C GLU A 359 -18.39 16.29 17.92
N ASN A 360 -17.93 17.46 17.46
CA ASN A 360 -16.53 17.81 17.59
C ASN A 360 -16.12 18.22 19.01
N GLU A 361 -17.02 18.68 19.86
CA GLU A 361 -16.71 18.91 21.30
C GLU A 361 -16.75 17.61 22.09
N ILE A 362 -17.67 16.71 21.76
CA ILE A 362 -17.74 15.35 22.32
C ILE A 362 -16.59 14.49 21.75
N LEU A 363 -16.22 14.66 20.48
CA LEU A 363 -15.08 13.98 19.86
C LEU A 363 -13.74 14.55 20.36
N ASP A 364 -13.67 15.79 20.80
CA ASP A 364 -12.48 16.35 21.46
C ASP A 364 -12.33 15.83 22.91
N GLU A 365 -13.40 15.41 23.56
CA GLU A 365 -13.37 14.69 24.86
C GLU A 365 -13.17 13.17 24.68
N ILE A 366 -13.59 12.57 23.55
CA ILE A 366 -13.29 11.20 23.15
C ILE A 366 -11.95 11.15 22.37
N ASN A 367 -11.00 11.97 22.73
CA ASN A 367 -9.71 12.17 22.04
C ASN A 367 -8.74 10.98 22.00
N ASN A 368 -9.23 9.75 22.13
CA ASN A 368 -8.44 8.53 21.95
C ASN A 368 -8.43 7.98 20.49
N PHE A 369 -9.17 8.55 19.54
CA PHE A 369 -9.41 7.96 18.23
C PHE A 369 -8.77 8.69 17.03
N SER A 370 -7.64 9.35 17.21
CA SER A 370 -6.85 9.90 16.10
C SER A 370 -5.83 8.88 15.51
N SER A 371 -6.08 7.60 15.66
CA SER A 371 -5.20 6.50 15.21
C SER A 371 -5.92 5.54 14.26
N GLU A 372 -5.15 4.78 13.49
CA GLU A 372 -5.69 3.69 12.66
C GLU A 372 -6.40 2.62 13.51
N GLU A 373 -5.96 2.41 14.73
CA GLU A 373 -6.57 1.49 15.69
C GLU A 373 -7.96 1.97 16.14
N GLY A 374 -8.13 3.28 16.36
CA GLY A 374 -9.42 3.88 16.65
C GLY A 374 -10.43 3.69 15.50
N LEU A 375 -9.98 3.85 14.24
CA LEU A 375 -10.82 3.55 13.07
C LEU A 375 -11.31 2.10 13.08
N ARG A 376 -10.43 1.15 13.46
CA ARG A 376 -10.78 -0.28 13.55
C ARG A 376 -11.80 -0.55 14.63
N LEU A 377 -11.69 0.10 15.78
CA LEU A 377 -12.62 -0.08 16.88
C LEU A 377 -14.02 0.42 16.51
N GLU A 378 -14.13 1.61 15.91
CA GLU A 378 -15.41 2.14 15.43
C GLU A 378 -16.08 1.21 14.40
N GLU A 379 -15.30 0.73 13.42
CA GLU A 379 -15.79 -0.23 12.43
C GLU A 379 -16.28 -1.52 13.06
N TYR A 380 -15.51 -2.08 13.99
CA TYR A 380 -15.83 -3.31 14.69
C TYR A 380 -17.13 -3.19 15.47
N GLN A 381 -17.28 -2.12 16.24
CA GLN A 381 -18.49 -1.85 17.02
C GLN A 381 -19.70 -1.67 16.11
N TYR A 382 -19.58 -0.88 15.04
CA TYR A 382 -20.66 -0.64 14.09
C TYR A 382 -21.11 -1.93 13.38
N ILE A 383 -20.17 -2.77 12.96
CA ILE A 383 -20.46 -4.06 12.31
C ILE A 383 -21.21 -4.97 13.29
N LEU A 384 -20.78 -5.04 14.57
CA LEU A 384 -21.41 -5.87 15.59
C LEU A 384 -22.82 -5.46 15.94
N GLU A 385 -23.15 -4.17 15.88
CA GLU A 385 -24.52 -3.70 16.08
C GLU A 385 -25.47 -4.24 15.01
N GLY A 386 -24.96 -4.57 13.83
CA GLY A 386 -25.75 -5.15 12.74
C GLY A 386 -26.90 -4.27 12.31
N ARG A 387 -26.70 -2.95 12.34
CA ARG A 387 -27.71 -1.99 11.96
C ARG A 387 -28.06 -2.19 10.49
N ASN A 388 -29.31 -2.51 10.20
CA ASN A 388 -29.87 -2.42 8.86
C ASN A 388 -29.97 -0.94 8.48
N SER A 389 -28.86 -0.35 8.04
CA SER A 389 -28.98 0.95 7.45
C SER A 389 -29.54 0.75 6.04
N GLU A 390 -30.64 1.42 5.73
CA GLU A 390 -31.18 1.52 4.36
C GLU A 390 -30.24 2.35 3.47
N ASN A 391 -29.08 2.73 3.99
CA ASN A 391 -28.09 3.51 3.27
C ASN A 391 -27.59 2.73 2.05
N ALA A 392 -27.52 3.42 0.92
CA ALA A 392 -27.07 2.86 -0.33
C ALA A 392 -25.63 2.30 -0.30
N ASP A 393 -24.76 2.72 0.63
CA ASP A 393 -23.32 2.42 0.64
C ASP A 393 -22.87 1.41 1.69
N PHE A 394 -23.70 1.08 2.68
CA PHE A 394 -23.43 0.04 3.67
C PHE A 394 -24.69 -0.71 4.06
N LYS A 395 -24.66 -2.05 4.01
CA LYS A 395 -25.76 -2.90 4.44
C LYS A 395 -25.23 -4.15 5.11
N ALA A 396 -25.49 -4.31 6.40
CA ALA A 396 -25.04 -5.42 7.23
C ALA A 396 -26.19 -6.10 7.94
N ILE A 397 -26.18 -7.42 7.99
CA ILE A 397 -27.21 -8.24 8.64
C ILE A 397 -26.52 -9.16 9.64
N LYS A 398 -26.70 -8.88 10.94
CA LYS A 398 -26.22 -9.75 12.01
C LYS A 398 -27.10 -11.00 12.12
N LYS A 399 -26.47 -12.16 12.16
CA LYS A 399 -27.10 -13.47 12.33
C LYS A 399 -26.56 -14.18 13.54
N LYS A 400 -27.43 -14.85 14.28
CA LYS A 400 -27.07 -15.91 15.24
C LYS A 400 -27.09 -17.25 14.51
N PHE A 401 -26.47 -18.26 15.08
CA PHE A 401 -26.30 -19.55 14.41
C PHE A 401 -27.51 -20.50 14.57
N ASP A 402 -28.63 -20.06 15.15
CA ASP A 402 -29.81 -20.88 15.38
C ASP A 402 -30.35 -21.60 14.14
N GLU A 403 -30.25 -20.96 12.97
CA GLU A 403 -30.72 -21.48 11.69
C GLU A 403 -29.63 -22.18 10.86
N TYR A 404 -28.39 -22.25 11.40
CA TYR A 404 -27.24 -22.76 10.64
C TYR A 404 -27.13 -24.29 10.73
N SER A 405 -26.80 -24.89 9.61
CA SER A 405 -26.37 -26.26 9.56
C SER A 405 -25.12 -26.43 10.39
N GLU A 406 -24.72 -27.07 11.19
CA GLU A 406 -23.51 -27.06 12.02
C GLU A 406 -23.55 -26.00 13.16
N LYS A 407 -24.74 -25.69 13.64
CA LYS A 407 -24.97 -24.71 14.72
C LYS A 407 -24.03 -24.96 15.91
N ASP A 408 -24.04 -26.16 16.49
CA ASP A 408 -23.29 -26.51 17.70
C ASP A 408 -21.77 -26.30 17.50
N PHE A 409 -21.27 -26.55 16.30
CA PHE A 409 -19.89 -26.33 15.96
C PHE A 409 -19.57 -24.84 15.84
N LEU A 410 -20.42 -24.06 15.17
CA LEU A 410 -20.19 -22.62 15.00
C LEU A 410 -20.29 -21.89 16.34
N GLU A 411 -21.31 -22.19 17.16
CA GLU A 411 -21.48 -21.59 18.49
C GLU A 411 -20.39 -21.96 19.48
N LYS A 412 -19.68 -23.06 19.25
CA LYS A 412 -18.52 -23.42 20.08
C LYS A 412 -17.40 -22.37 19.98
N TYR A 413 -17.17 -21.80 18.80
CA TYR A 413 -16.01 -20.94 18.52
C TYR A 413 -16.35 -19.49 18.22
N PHE A 414 -17.56 -19.23 17.69
CA PHE A 414 -17.97 -17.90 17.23
C PHE A 414 -19.21 -17.42 18.01
N GLU A 415 -19.25 -16.10 18.23
CA GLU A 415 -20.42 -15.46 18.85
C GLU A 415 -21.51 -15.15 17.82
N CYS A 416 -21.13 -14.64 16.68
CA CYS A 416 -22.06 -14.30 15.59
C CYS A 416 -21.36 -14.22 14.23
N VAL A 417 -22.17 -14.21 13.19
CA VAL A 417 -21.77 -13.82 11.83
C VAL A 417 -22.54 -12.55 11.43
N VAL A 418 -21.85 -11.63 10.75
CA VAL A 418 -22.48 -10.49 10.09
C VAL A 418 -22.27 -10.59 8.59
N LEU A 419 -23.36 -10.64 7.84
CA LEU A 419 -23.36 -10.66 6.39
C LEU A 419 -23.41 -9.21 5.88
N ILE A 420 -22.34 -8.73 5.27
CA ILE A 420 -22.28 -7.38 4.73
C ILE A 420 -22.62 -7.48 3.25
N GLU A 421 -23.88 -7.18 2.90
CA GLU A 421 -24.40 -7.27 1.52
C GLU A 421 -23.89 -6.13 0.65
N LYS A 422 -23.54 -5.01 1.26
CA LYS A 422 -22.94 -3.88 0.61
C LYS A 422 -21.94 -3.20 1.54
N LEU A 423 -20.78 -2.95 1.03
CA LEU A 423 -19.67 -2.31 1.72
C LEU A 423 -19.02 -1.31 0.78
N LYS A 424 -18.75 -0.11 1.29
CA LYS A 424 -17.92 0.90 0.65
C LYS A 424 -16.65 1.08 1.49
N GLU A 425 -15.50 1.05 0.85
CA GLU A 425 -14.21 1.28 1.48
C GLU A 425 -13.50 2.43 0.78
N THR A 426 -13.02 3.40 1.54
CA THR A 426 -12.14 4.47 1.05
C THR A 426 -10.70 4.06 1.30
N ARG A 427 -9.89 4.04 0.24
CA ARG A 427 -8.46 3.73 0.26
C ARG A 427 -7.66 4.96 -0.09
N VAL A 428 -6.69 5.29 0.73
CA VAL A 428 -5.85 6.49 0.58
C VAL A 428 -4.40 6.07 0.40
N PHE A 429 -3.73 6.58 -0.60
CA PHE A 429 -2.29 6.46 -0.76
C PHE A 429 -1.63 7.49 0.15
N ARG A 430 -1.02 7.03 1.25
CA ARG A 430 -0.38 7.90 2.25
C ARG A 430 1.08 8.15 1.93
N SER A 431 1.80 7.10 1.54
CA SER A 431 3.24 7.16 1.29
C SER A 431 3.69 5.90 0.54
N PHE A 432 4.99 5.68 0.46
CA PHE A 432 5.55 4.46 -0.09
C PHE A 432 6.86 4.08 0.62
N ALA A 433 7.34 2.88 0.39
CA ALA A 433 8.65 2.42 0.82
C ALA A 433 9.44 1.85 -0.37
N ARG A 434 10.77 1.75 -0.23
CA ARG A 434 11.65 1.04 -1.16
C ARG A 434 12.56 0.11 -0.39
N ILE A 435 12.91 -1.01 -1.02
CA ILE A 435 13.80 -2.03 -0.46
C ILE A 435 13.16 -2.80 0.69
N ASP A 436 12.67 -2.11 1.71
CA ASP A 436 12.00 -2.65 2.87
C ASP A 436 10.63 -2.00 3.05
N PRO A 437 9.52 -2.77 3.03
CA PRO A 437 8.15 -2.24 3.19
C PRO A 437 7.91 -1.59 4.56
N GLY A 438 8.74 -1.90 5.56
CA GLY A 438 8.70 -1.28 6.87
C GLY A 438 9.19 0.16 6.91
N ASN A 439 10.06 0.56 5.98
CA ASN A 439 10.68 1.89 5.93
C ASN A 439 9.87 2.84 5.03
N LYS A 440 8.73 3.30 5.51
CA LYS A 440 7.85 4.21 4.77
C LYS A 440 8.45 5.62 4.67
N THR A 441 8.24 6.27 3.54
CA THR A 441 8.57 7.69 3.38
C THR A 441 7.54 8.54 4.12
N ASP A 442 7.90 9.78 4.43
CA ASP A 442 6.97 10.74 5.00
C ASP A 442 5.98 11.25 3.92
N ILE A 443 4.79 11.70 4.34
CA ILE A 443 3.80 12.35 3.46
C ILE A 443 4.43 13.57 2.76
N SER A 444 5.27 14.32 3.46
CA SER A 444 6.01 15.47 2.91
C SER A 444 6.91 15.13 1.71
N GLU A 445 7.27 13.86 1.51
CA GLU A 445 8.04 13.40 0.37
C GLU A 445 7.20 13.22 -0.92
N LEU A 446 5.87 13.36 -0.83
CA LEU A 446 4.97 13.25 -1.99
C LEU A 446 4.85 14.54 -2.80
N SER A 447 5.33 15.68 -2.27
CA SER A 447 5.21 16.98 -2.90
C SER A 447 6.37 17.89 -2.48
N ASN A 448 6.76 18.83 -3.36
CA ASN A 448 7.66 19.95 -3.01
C ASN A 448 6.93 21.07 -2.26
N GLU A 449 5.62 21.09 -2.33
CA GLU A 449 4.76 22.12 -1.76
C GLU A 449 3.89 21.52 -0.65
N ASN A 450 3.40 22.38 0.23
CA ASN A 450 2.42 21.95 1.22
C ASN A 450 1.10 21.64 0.52
N VAL A 451 0.77 20.36 0.45
CA VAL A 451 -0.48 19.86 -0.10
C VAL A 451 -1.33 19.33 1.04
N ASN A 452 -2.57 19.79 1.13
CA ASN A 452 -3.52 19.43 2.19
C ASN A 452 -4.48 18.31 1.77
N TRP A 453 -4.13 17.54 0.73
CA TRP A 453 -4.92 16.42 0.23
C TRP A 453 -4.05 15.23 -0.16
N LEU A 454 -4.66 14.04 -0.25
CA LEU A 454 -4.01 12.81 -0.70
C LEU A 454 -4.85 12.10 -1.77
N PRO A 455 -4.24 11.29 -2.66
CA PRO A 455 -4.98 10.50 -3.62
C PRO A 455 -5.74 9.37 -2.92
N ALA A 456 -7.01 9.23 -3.25
CA ALA A 456 -7.86 8.16 -2.72
C ALA A 456 -8.79 7.57 -3.78
N THR A 457 -9.32 6.40 -3.50
CA THR A 457 -10.35 5.75 -4.32
C THR A 457 -11.38 5.06 -3.42
N GLU A 458 -12.61 5.08 -3.86
CA GLU A 458 -13.69 4.32 -3.25
C GLU A 458 -13.85 3.00 -3.98
N VAL A 459 -13.98 1.93 -3.22
CA VAL A 459 -14.25 0.58 -3.73
C VAL A 459 -15.48 0.03 -3.06
N PHE A 460 -16.26 -0.73 -3.79
CA PHE A 460 -17.49 -1.34 -3.31
C PHE A 460 -17.33 -2.85 -3.28
N GLY A 461 -17.98 -3.50 -2.34
CA GLY A 461 -17.89 -4.94 -2.17
C GLY A 461 -18.98 -5.51 -1.28
N GLU A 462 -18.81 -6.76 -0.95
CA GLU A 462 -19.61 -7.53 -0.01
C GLU A 462 -18.67 -8.32 0.91
N GLY A 463 -19.13 -8.75 2.09
CA GLY A 463 -18.27 -9.41 3.04
C GLY A 463 -18.97 -10.35 4.00
N ILE A 464 -18.15 -11.17 4.67
CA ILE A 464 -18.53 -12.03 5.78
C ILE A 464 -17.66 -11.64 6.97
N PHE A 465 -18.29 -11.17 8.04
CA PHE A 465 -17.61 -10.90 9.30
C PHE A 465 -17.94 -12.01 10.30
N LEU A 466 -16.92 -12.51 11.02
CA LEU A 466 -17.05 -13.48 12.08
C LEU A 466 -16.46 -12.91 13.37
N LYS A 467 -17.23 -12.92 14.45
CA LYS A 467 -16.73 -12.63 15.81
C LYS A 467 -16.41 -13.93 16.51
N PHE A 468 -15.15 -14.10 16.94
CA PHE A 468 -14.75 -15.19 17.84
C PHE A 468 -15.31 -14.96 19.24
N ARG A 469 -15.50 -16.04 19.98
CA ARG A 469 -15.92 -16.00 21.39
C ARG A 469 -14.72 -15.68 22.28
N ASP A 470 -14.84 -14.62 23.05
CA ASP A 470 -13.78 -14.15 23.93
C ASP A 470 -13.44 -15.20 25.02
N ASP A 471 -14.47 -15.83 25.63
CA ASP A 471 -14.28 -16.86 26.63
C ASP A 471 -13.60 -18.16 26.13
N VAL A 472 -13.73 -18.44 24.84
CA VAL A 472 -13.08 -19.60 24.21
C VAL A 472 -11.63 -19.27 23.87
N ILE A 473 -11.36 -18.05 23.41
CA ILE A 473 -10.00 -17.55 23.17
C ILE A 473 -9.22 -17.57 24.50
N ASP A 474 -9.79 -17.03 25.58
CA ASP A 474 -9.11 -16.94 26.88
C ASP A 474 -8.74 -18.33 27.41
N LYS A 475 -9.68 -19.26 27.40
CA LYS A 475 -9.43 -20.65 27.81
C LYS A 475 -8.35 -21.33 26.97
N TRP A 476 -8.36 -21.05 25.67
CA TRP A 476 -7.35 -21.60 24.77
C TRP A 476 -5.97 -20.96 25.01
N LEU A 477 -5.88 -19.63 25.21
CA LEU A 477 -4.64 -18.94 25.57
C LEU A 477 -4.01 -19.50 26.85
N GLU A 478 -4.83 -19.81 27.89
CA GLU A 478 -4.37 -20.46 29.11
C GLU A 478 -3.83 -21.87 28.83
N SER A 479 -4.46 -22.63 27.93
CA SER A 479 -4.14 -24.05 27.69
C SER A 479 -2.93 -24.26 26.79
N GLN A 480 -2.68 -23.34 25.82
CA GLN A 480 -1.60 -23.50 24.85
C GLN A 480 -0.21 -23.12 25.42
N GLY A 481 -0.16 -22.42 26.56
CA GLY A 481 1.08 -21.98 27.21
C GLY A 481 1.96 -21.14 26.28
N ASP A 482 3.27 -21.43 26.24
CA ASP A 482 4.27 -20.69 25.48
C ASP A 482 4.47 -21.18 24.05
N SER A 483 3.53 -21.99 23.52
CA SER A 483 3.71 -22.69 22.24
C SER A 483 4.01 -21.76 21.04
N PHE A 484 3.53 -20.52 21.05
CA PHE A 484 3.70 -19.56 19.96
C PHE A 484 4.64 -18.38 20.31
N THR A 485 5.23 -18.37 21.50
CA THR A 485 6.12 -17.29 21.97
C THR A 485 7.29 -17.07 21.02
N ASN A 486 7.92 -18.14 20.54
CA ASN A 486 9.04 -18.05 19.60
C ASN A 486 8.71 -17.30 18.29
N ILE A 487 7.50 -17.44 17.77
CA ILE A 487 7.06 -16.73 16.55
C ILE A 487 6.87 -15.25 16.87
N ILE A 488 6.21 -14.95 17.99
CA ILE A 488 5.95 -13.59 18.45
C ILE A 488 7.25 -12.85 18.76
N ASP A 489 8.19 -13.50 19.43
CA ASP A 489 9.51 -12.92 19.73
C ASP A 489 10.32 -12.62 18.48
N ARG A 490 10.31 -13.55 17.49
CA ARG A 490 10.94 -13.30 16.19
C ARG A 490 10.30 -12.12 15.48
N TYR A 491 8.96 -12.03 15.50
CA TYR A 491 8.24 -10.90 14.90
C TYR A 491 8.61 -9.58 15.57
N HIS A 492 8.55 -9.50 16.92
CA HIS A 492 8.96 -8.29 17.64
C HIS A 492 10.42 -7.94 17.37
N GLY A 493 11.31 -8.93 17.39
CA GLY A 493 12.72 -8.73 17.07
C GLY A 493 12.96 -8.20 15.65
N ALA A 494 12.21 -8.70 14.67
CA ALA A 494 12.27 -8.20 13.30
C ALA A 494 11.72 -6.77 13.17
N MET A 495 10.57 -6.49 13.81
CA MET A 495 9.97 -5.14 13.78
C MET A 495 10.84 -4.11 14.49
N LEU A 496 11.42 -4.42 15.66
CA LEU A 496 12.34 -3.52 16.37
C LEU A 496 13.59 -3.18 15.55
N LYS A 497 14.10 -4.12 14.77
CA LYS A 497 15.22 -3.86 13.86
C LYS A 497 14.83 -2.89 12.74
N ARG A 498 13.60 -3.00 12.24
CA ARG A 498 13.08 -2.14 11.16
C ARG A 498 12.68 -0.75 11.66
N ARG A 499 12.06 -0.68 12.84
CA ARG A 499 11.47 0.55 13.41
C ARG A 499 11.77 0.68 14.91
N PRO A 500 12.99 1.07 15.28
CA PRO A 500 13.41 1.14 16.69
C PRO A 500 12.61 2.11 17.56
N THR A 501 11.91 3.08 16.97
CA THR A 501 11.23 4.18 17.67
C THR A 501 9.71 4.10 17.62
N GLU A 502 9.12 3.15 16.90
CA GLU A 502 7.67 3.01 16.82
C GLU A 502 7.13 2.10 17.93
N ASN A 503 5.94 2.42 18.42
CA ASN A 503 5.16 1.50 19.24
C ASN A 503 4.80 0.28 18.39
N LEU A 504 5.31 -0.88 18.76
CA LEU A 504 5.01 -2.11 18.04
C LEU A 504 3.57 -2.54 18.31
N LYS A 505 2.92 -3.07 17.29
CA LYS A 505 1.63 -3.73 17.44
C LYS A 505 1.75 -4.86 18.47
N LYS A 506 0.98 -4.78 19.52
CA LYS A 506 0.87 -5.88 20.48
C LYS A 506 0.16 -7.03 19.78
N VAL A 507 0.76 -8.19 19.78
CA VAL A 507 0.19 -9.42 19.22
C VAL A 507 0.37 -10.56 20.21
N ASN A 508 -0.58 -11.47 20.24
CA ASN A 508 -0.51 -12.70 21.02
C ASN A 508 -0.90 -13.91 20.16
N ALA A 509 -0.98 -15.08 20.73
CA ALA A 509 -1.29 -16.30 20.00
C ALA A 509 -2.68 -16.28 19.34
N SER A 510 -3.67 -15.55 19.90
CA SER A 510 -5.00 -15.44 19.30
C SER A 510 -4.98 -14.64 17.99
N PHE A 511 -4.09 -13.66 17.85
CA PHE A 511 -3.85 -12.98 16.58
C PHE A 511 -3.39 -13.99 15.51
N ILE A 512 -2.45 -14.88 15.84
CA ILE A 512 -1.95 -15.90 14.91
C ILE A 512 -3.10 -16.83 14.48
N VAL A 513 -3.96 -17.24 15.41
CA VAL A 513 -5.16 -18.06 15.09
C VAL A 513 -6.08 -17.33 14.13
N MET A 514 -6.49 -16.09 14.44
CA MET A 514 -7.43 -15.33 13.63
C MET A 514 -6.87 -15.09 12.22
N HIS A 515 -5.62 -14.68 12.13
CA HIS A 515 -4.96 -14.40 10.85
C HIS A 515 -4.82 -15.68 10.01
N THR A 516 -4.30 -16.76 10.60
CA THR A 516 -4.15 -18.05 9.90
C THR A 516 -5.49 -18.61 9.45
N PHE A 517 -6.49 -18.58 10.31
CA PHE A 517 -7.85 -19.03 9.98
C PHE A 517 -8.44 -18.20 8.82
N THR A 518 -8.25 -16.88 8.83
CA THR A 518 -8.70 -16.00 7.75
C THR A 518 -8.10 -16.41 6.40
N HIS A 519 -6.80 -16.71 6.37
CA HIS A 519 -6.13 -17.16 5.15
C HIS A 519 -6.64 -18.50 4.63
N LEU A 520 -6.85 -19.47 5.53
CA LEU A 520 -7.44 -20.77 5.17
C LEU A 520 -8.85 -20.59 4.58
N LEU A 521 -9.64 -19.73 5.22
CA LEU A 521 -11.01 -19.44 4.78
C LEU A 521 -11.04 -18.68 3.44
N ILE A 522 -10.13 -17.71 3.20
CA ILE A 522 -9.98 -17.04 1.90
C ILE A 522 -9.68 -18.07 0.81
N LYS A 523 -8.72 -18.97 1.02
CA LYS A 523 -8.38 -20.00 0.04
C LYS A 523 -9.58 -20.88 -0.30
N LYS A 524 -10.34 -21.30 0.70
CA LYS A 524 -11.55 -22.10 0.52
C LYS A 524 -12.65 -21.34 -0.21
N LEU A 525 -12.88 -20.08 0.15
CA LEU A 525 -13.85 -19.19 -0.49
C LEU A 525 -13.51 -18.94 -1.96
N CYS A 526 -12.24 -18.71 -2.31
CA CYS A 526 -11.81 -18.56 -3.69
C CYS A 526 -12.18 -19.80 -4.52
N PHE A 527 -11.97 -20.98 -3.97
CA PHE A 527 -12.32 -22.22 -4.64
C PHE A 527 -13.83 -22.37 -4.84
N HIS A 528 -14.64 -22.09 -3.82
CA HIS A 528 -16.10 -22.25 -3.87
C HIS A 528 -16.82 -21.16 -4.66
N CYS A 529 -16.33 -19.92 -4.62
CA CYS A 529 -16.97 -18.78 -5.29
C CYS A 529 -16.43 -18.55 -6.70
N GLY A 530 -15.29 -19.18 -7.07
CA GLY A 530 -14.61 -18.92 -8.32
C GLY A 530 -13.94 -17.53 -8.40
N TYR A 531 -13.77 -16.83 -7.27
CA TYR A 531 -13.02 -15.59 -7.23
C TYR A 531 -11.50 -15.86 -7.39
N GLY A 532 -10.79 -14.97 -8.06
CA GLY A 532 -9.34 -14.93 -7.95
C GLY A 532 -8.92 -14.62 -6.52
N SER A 533 -7.87 -15.26 -6.02
CA SER A 533 -7.41 -15.06 -4.64
C SER A 533 -7.08 -13.59 -4.32
N SER A 534 -6.66 -12.80 -5.30
CA SER A 534 -6.42 -11.36 -5.17
C SER A 534 -7.69 -10.49 -5.15
N SER A 535 -8.87 -11.09 -5.37
CA SER A 535 -10.15 -10.38 -5.34
C SER A 535 -10.77 -10.34 -3.95
N LEU A 536 -10.33 -11.22 -3.05
CA LEU A 536 -10.73 -11.22 -1.65
C LEU A 536 -9.66 -10.55 -0.81
N ARG A 537 -10.09 -9.85 0.22
CA ARG A 537 -9.25 -9.21 1.22
C ARG A 537 -9.67 -9.61 2.61
N GLU A 538 -8.72 -9.62 3.50
CA GLU A 538 -8.97 -9.67 4.93
C GLU A 538 -8.99 -8.28 5.55
N ARG A 539 -9.66 -8.18 6.70
CA ARG A 539 -9.57 -7.09 7.65
C ARG A 539 -9.64 -7.68 9.05
N LEU A 540 -8.53 -7.53 9.79
CA LEU A 540 -8.38 -8.12 11.11
C LEU A 540 -8.73 -7.08 12.18
N TYR A 541 -9.68 -7.41 13.04
CA TYR A 541 -10.05 -6.63 14.21
C TYR A 541 -9.50 -7.34 15.42
N PHE A 542 -8.37 -6.88 15.89
CA PHE A 542 -7.66 -7.46 17.02
C PHE A 542 -7.19 -6.38 17.98
N ASN A 543 -7.59 -6.51 19.24
CA ASN A 543 -7.05 -5.81 20.39
C ASN A 543 -7.31 -6.67 21.63
N ASP A 544 -6.33 -6.84 22.49
CA ASP A 544 -6.41 -7.64 23.71
C ASP A 544 -6.61 -6.79 24.99
N ASP A 545 -6.69 -5.47 24.87
CA ASP A 545 -7.02 -4.59 25.99
C ASP A 545 -8.50 -4.77 26.39
N ASP A 546 -8.77 -4.97 27.69
CA ASP A 546 -10.11 -5.28 28.20
C ASP A 546 -11.17 -4.23 27.81
N ASP A 547 -10.81 -2.94 27.79
CA ASP A 547 -11.74 -1.84 27.47
C ASP A 547 -12.09 -1.75 25.98
N ASN A 548 -11.18 -2.18 25.10
CA ASN A 548 -11.31 -2.06 23.63
C ASN A 548 -11.10 -3.38 22.91
N ARG A 549 -11.47 -4.47 23.53
CA ARG A 549 -11.22 -5.82 23.04
C ARG A 549 -11.89 -6.09 21.70
N MET A 550 -11.10 -6.58 20.75
CA MET A 550 -11.57 -6.96 19.42
C MET A 550 -11.04 -8.35 19.06
N ASN A 551 -11.95 -9.27 18.73
CA ASN A 551 -11.64 -10.62 18.25
C ASN A 551 -12.52 -10.95 17.05
N GLY A 552 -12.27 -10.30 15.93
CA GLY A 552 -13.10 -10.45 14.72
C GLY A 552 -12.29 -10.44 13.43
N ILE A 553 -12.86 -11.10 12.43
CA ILE A 553 -12.31 -11.12 11.08
C ILE A 553 -13.38 -10.73 10.07
N LEU A 554 -13.01 -9.94 9.07
CA LEU A 554 -13.84 -9.64 7.92
C LEU A 554 -13.11 -10.10 6.66
N ILE A 555 -13.76 -10.95 5.89
CA ILE A 555 -13.34 -11.31 4.54
C ILE A 555 -14.30 -10.63 3.57
N TYR A 556 -13.76 -9.86 2.62
CA TYR A 556 -14.60 -9.07 1.72
C TYR A 556 -14.02 -8.96 0.31
N THR A 557 -14.91 -8.74 -0.65
CA THR A 557 -14.52 -8.36 -2.00
C THR A 557 -14.21 -6.87 -2.05
N SER A 558 -13.22 -6.48 -2.84
CA SER A 558 -12.80 -5.09 -2.92
C SER A 558 -12.40 -4.69 -4.34
N SER A 559 -13.25 -5.00 -5.30
CA SER A 559 -13.02 -4.65 -6.69
C SER A 559 -13.79 -3.38 -7.05
N GLY A 560 -13.08 -2.32 -7.45
CA GLY A 560 -13.69 -1.11 -7.98
C GLY A 560 -14.38 -1.29 -9.33
N ASP A 561 -14.14 -2.42 -9.98
CA ASP A 561 -14.63 -2.76 -11.31
C ASP A 561 -15.16 -4.20 -11.35
N SER A 562 -15.92 -4.63 -10.33
CA SER A 562 -16.51 -5.97 -10.38
C SER A 562 -17.52 -6.02 -11.52
N GLU A 563 -17.12 -6.61 -12.64
CA GLU A 563 -18.03 -7.02 -13.72
C GLU A 563 -18.96 -8.18 -13.28
N GLY A 564 -18.93 -8.55 -11.98
CA GLY A 564 -19.76 -9.58 -11.38
C GLY A 564 -20.88 -8.99 -10.51
N SER A 565 -22.03 -9.62 -10.49
CA SER A 565 -23.09 -9.31 -9.53
C SER A 565 -22.59 -9.59 -8.11
N LEU A 566 -22.72 -8.63 -7.18
CA LEU A 566 -22.57 -8.85 -5.74
C LEU A 566 -23.53 -9.95 -5.28
N GLY A 567 -23.17 -10.71 -4.25
CA GLY A 567 -23.99 -11.77 -3.66
C GLY A 567 -23.31 -13.14 -3.62
N GLY A 568 -22.19 -13.34 -4.33
CA GLY A 568 -21.47 -14.61 -4.36
C GLY A 568 -20.81 -14.94 -3.03
N LEU A 569 -20.12 -13.96 -2.43
CA LEU A 569 -19.44 -14.13 -1.14
C LEU A 569 -20.44 -14.22 0.02
N VAL A 570 -21.40 -13.28 0.10
CA VAL A 570 -22.44 -13.29 1.14
C VAL A 570 -23.24 -14.60 1.13
N ARG A 571 -23.48 -15.20 -0.03
CA ARG A 571 -24.14 -16.51 -0.16
C ARG A 571 -23.41 -17.60 0.64
N GLN A 572 -22.08 -17.55 0.67
CA GLN A 572 -21.29 -18.52 1.44
C GLN A 572 -21.39 -18.34 2.95
N GLY A 573 -21.68 -17.13 3.39
CA GLY A 573 -21.96 -16.82 4.80
C GLY A 573 -23.34 -17.24 5.28
N LYS A 574 -24.25 -17.75 4.41
CA LYS A 574 -25.60 -18.17 4.77
C LYS A 574 -25.64 -19.50 5.51
N ALA A 575 -26.75 -19.76 6.17
CA ALA A 575 -27.01 -20.90 7.06
C ALA A 575 -26.59 -22.27 6.51
N ASN A 576 -26.83 -22.53 5.22
CA ASN A 576 -26.55 -23.84 4.62
C ASN A 576 -25.10 -24.05 4.19
N ASN A 577 -24.28 -23.00 4.15
CA ASN A 577 -22.94 -23.04 3.56
C ASN A 577 -21.83 -22.82 4.59
N LEU A 578 -21.99 -21.82 5.48
CA LEU A 578 -20.91 -21.34 6.35
C LEU A 578 -20.31 -22.43 7.22
N GLY A 579 -21.13 -23.21 7.92
CA GLY A 579 -20.65 -24.24 8.84
C GLY A 579 -19.78 -25.29 8.15
N LYS A 580 -20.23 -25.77 6.99
CA LYS A 580 -19.45 -26.68 6.15
C LYS A 580 -18.15 -26.04 5.68
N LEU A 581 -18.21 -24.79 5.18
CA LEU A 581 -17.06 -24.06 4.69
C LEU A 581 -15.97 -23.92 5.76
N VAL A 582 -16.36 -23.56 6.99
CA VAL A 582 -15.45 -23.43 8.13
C VAL A 582 -14.84 -24.78 8.49
N LYS A 583 -15.64 -25.84 8.62
CA LYS A 583 -15.13 -27.20 8.89
C LYS A 583 -14.16 -27.68 7.83
N ASP A 584 -14.52 -27.53 6.57
CA ASP A 584 -13.68 -27.94 5.46
C ASP A 584 -12.37 -27.15 5.40
N SER A 585 -12.37 -25.85 5.81
CA SER A 585 -11.15 -25.03 5.87
C SER A 585 -10.19 -25.51 6.96
N ILE A 586 -10.73 -25.93 8.11
CA ILE A 586 -9.97 -26.49 9.22
C ILE A 586 -9.43 -27.87 8.86
N GLU A 587 -10.24 -28.72 8.22
CA GLU A 587 -9.81 -30.06 7.79
C GLU A 587 -8.72 -29.99 6.72
N ASP A 588 -8.82 -29.06 5.77
CA ASP A 588 -7.77 -28.83 4.77
C ASP A 588 -6.44 -28.40 5.41
N ALA A 589 -6.49 -27.76 6.60
CA ALA A 589 -5.29 -27.37 7.34
C ALA A 589 -4.50 -28.57 7.91
N ARG A 590 -5.12 -29.74 8.05
CA ARG A 590 -4.47 -30.94 8.61
C ARG A 590 -3.37 -31.50 7.71
N TRP A 591 -3.37 -31.14 6.45
CA TRP A 591 -2.40 -31.63 5.49
C TRP A 591 -1.85 -30.51 4.61
N CYS A 592 -0.55 -30.54 4.36
CA CYS A 592 0.13 -29.68 3.39
C CYS A 592 0.96 -30.56 2.43
N SER A 593 0.91 -30.28 1.14
CA SER A 593 1.70 -31.02 0.15
C SER A 593 3.22 -30.90 0.35
N ALA A 594 3.67 -29.93 1.18
CA ALA A 594 5.06 -29.75 1.55
C ALA A 594 5.42 -30.39 2.92
N ASP A 595 4.48 -31.12 3.58
CA ASP A 595 4.79 -31.84 4.80
C ASP A 595 5.68 -33.08 4.51
N PRO A 596 6.60 -33.46 5.41
CA PRO A 596 6.80 -32.87 6.74
C PRO A 596 7.64 -31.59 6.76
N VAL A 597 8.24 -31.18 5.65
CA VAL A 597 9.17 -30.02 5.62
C VAL A 597 8.49 -28.73 6.11
N CYS A 598 7.23 -28.50 5.72
CA CYS A 598 6.50 -27.31 6.15
C CYS A 598 6.29 -27.28 7.68
N SER A 599 5.89 -28.40 8.27
CA SER A 599 5.68 -28.50 9.71
C SER A 599 7.01 -28.46 10.48
N ASP A 600 8.03 -29.20 10.06
CA ASP A 600 9.31 -29.31 10.76
C ASP A 600 10.07 -27.97 10.81
N ILE A 601 10.13 -27.26 9.67
CA ILE A 601 10.74 -25.91 9.62
C ILE A 601 9.94 -24.91 10.46
N GLY A 602 8.62 -24.98 10.40
CA GLY A 602 7.74 -24.11 11.17
C GLY A 602 7.98 -24.24 12.69
N GLN A 603 8.14 -25.45 13.18
CA GLN A 603 8.40 -25.71 14.60
C GLN A 603 9.85 -25.37 15.03
N SER A 604 10.82 -25.51 14.14
CA SER A 604 12.24 -25.31 14.47
C SER A 604 12.71 -23.87 14.27
N SER A 605 12.86 -23.44 13.02
CA SER A 605 13.49 -22.17 12.65
C SER A 605 12.53 -21.09 12.17
N GLY A 606 11.28 -21.46 11.89
CA GLY A 606 10.30 -20.58 11.25
C GLY A 606 10.45 -20.47 9.75
N GLN A 607 9.46 -19.88 9.09
CA GLN A 607 9.36 -19.72 7.64
C GLN A 607 9.07 -18.25 7.27
N GLY A 608 9.18 -17.95 5.97
CA GLY A 608 8.91 -16.62 5.44
C GLY A 608 10.01 -15.60 5.71
N PRO A 609 9.80 -14.32 5.36
CA PRO A 609 10.72 -13.25 5.69
C PRO A 609 10.96 -13.17 7.20
N ASP A 610 12.22 -13.01 7.61
CA ASP A 610 12.63 -12.95 9.03
C ASP A 610 12.22 -14.15 9.89
N ASN A 611 11.79 -15.26 9.28
CA ASN A 611 11.34 -16.49 9.97
C ASN A 611 10.18 -16.26 10.96
N VAL A 612 9.30 -15.31 10.66
CA VAL A 612 8.18 -14.92 11.54
C VAL A 612 6.90 -15.74 11.35
N ASN A 613 6.94 -16.76 10.49
CA ASN A 613 5.87 -17.73 10.32
C ASN A 613 6.26 -19.07 10.95
N GLY A 614 5.27 -19.78 11.45
CA GLY A 614 5.38 -21.20 11.82
C GLY A 614 5.14 -22.12 10.62
N SER A 615 4.28 -23.13 10.77
CA SER A 615 3.91 -24.07 9.72
C SER A 615 3.00 -23.41 8.65
N ALA A 616 3.55 -22.49 7.86
CA ALA A 616 2.81 -21.72 6.86
C ALA A 616 3.63 -21.52 5.58
N CYS A 617 3.16 -22.08 4.46
CA CYS A 617 3.81 -21.98 3.16
C CYS A 617 2.81 -21.65 2.04
N HIS A 618 3.29 -21.45 0.82
CA HIS A 618 2.45 -21.15 -0.35
C HIS A 618 1.37 -22.22 -0.61
N ASN A 619 1.65 -23.48 -0.26
CA ASN A 619 0.70 -24.56 -0.49
C ASN A 619 -0.46 -24.54 0.52
N CYS A 620 -0.21 -24.20 1.79
CA CYS A 620 -1.22 -24.26 2.84
C CYS A 620 -1.85 -22.89 3.20
N SER A 621 -1.07 -21.88 3.60
CA SER A 621 -1.63 -20.70 4.29
C SER A 621 -1.35 -19.36 3.62
N ILE A 622 -0.33 -19.22 2.76
CA ILE A 622 0.01 -17.93 2.15
C ILE A 622 -1.01 -17.57 1.07
N VAL A 623 -1.48 -16.33 1.08
CA VAL A 623 -2.36 -15.70 0.10
C VAL A 623 -1.62 -14.59 -0.66
N PRO A 624 -2.15 -14.05 -1.77
CA PRO A 624 -1.56 -12.88 -2.41
C PRO A 624 -1.38 -11.70 -1.44
N GLU A 625 -0.28 -10.99 -1.52
CA GLU A 625 0.01 -9.83 -0.65
C GLU A 625 -1.08 -8.76 -0.68
N THR A 626 -1.79 -8.63 -1.80
CA THR A 626 -2.93 -7.72 -1.94
C THR A 626 -4.15 -8.13 -1.11
N SER A 627 -4.20 -9.36 -0.65
CA SER A 627 -5.30 -9.94 0.14
C SER A 627 -5.03 -9.90 1.64
N CYS A 628 -3.76 -9.81 2.04
CA CYS A 628 -3.30 -9.84 3.43
C CYS A 628 -2.92 -8.44 3.91
N GLU A 629 -3.34 -8.07 5.13
CA GLU A 629 -2.96 -6.78 5.77
C GLU A 629 -1.58 -6.84 6.42
N GLU A 630 -1.09 -8.02 6.78
CA GLU A 630 0.15 -8.24 7.55
C GLU A 630 1.28 -8.85 6.69
N PHE A 631 1.24 -8.68 5.37
CA PHE A 631 2.29 -9.16 4.45
C PHE A 631 2.63 -10.65 4.60
N ASN A 632 1.63 -11.48 4.91
CA ASN A 632 1.79 -12.91 5.18
C ASN A 632 2.77 -13.24 6.34
N MET A 633 2.85 -12.37 7.34
CA MET A 633 3.59 -12.60 8.59
C MET A 633 2.67 -13.13 9.70
N LEU A 634 3.23 -13.76 10.73
CA LEU A 634 2.47 -14.27 11.88
C LEU A 634 1.40 -15.31 11.50
N LEU A 635 1.76 -16.23 10.64
CA LEU A 635 0.93 -17.35 10.23
C LEU A 635 1.47 -18.66 10.78
N ASP A 636 0.61 -19.47 11.35
CA ASP A 636 0.96 -20.82 11.78
C ASP A 636 -0.24 -21.77 11.77
N ARG A 637 -0.22 -22.77 10.89
CA ARG A 637 -1.24 -23.80 10.80
C ARG A 637 -1.38 -24.61 12.10
N ALA A 638 -0.29 -24.72 12.88
CA ALA A 638 -0.34 -25.39 14.17
C ALA A 638 -1.27 -24.68 15.19
N SER A 639 -1.48 -23.38 15.05
CA SER A 639 -2.44 -22.64 15.87
C SER A 639 -3.91 -23.05 15.62
N ILE A 640 -4.19 -23.63 14.44
CA ILE A 640 -5.53 -24.07 14.02
C ILE A 640 -5.80 -25.52 14.46
N ILE A 641 -4.86 -26.43 14.17
CA ILE A 641 -5.04 -27.89 14.27
C ILE A 641 -4.10 -28.56 15.26
N GLY A 642 -3.18 -27.82 15.89
CA GLY A 642 -2.08 -28.37 16.69
C GLY A 642 -0.95 -28.95 15.83
N THR A 643 0.02 -29.53 16.48
CA THR A 643 1.11 -30.28 15.86
C THR A 643 0.84 -31.79 15.96
N PHE A 644 1.62 -32.58 15.24
CA PHE A 644 1.55 -34.05 15.37
C PHE A 644 1.90 -34.52 16.79
N GLU A 645 2.87 -33.85 17.43
CA GLU A 645 3.32 -34.18 18.80
C GLU A 645 2.36 -33.64 19.87
N ASN A 646 1.78 -32.48 19.63
CA ASN A 646 0.86 -31.82 20.54
C ASN A 646 -0.39 -31.28 19.82
N PRO A 647 -1.38 -32.12 19.54
CA PRO A 647 -2.62 -31.68 18.90
C PRO A 647 -3.39 -30.66 19.73
N SER A 648 -3.24 -30.66 21.05
CA SER A 648 -4.05 -29.84 21.97
C SER A 648 -3.75 -28.32 21.87
N ILE A 649 -2.64 -27.91 21.25
CA ILE A 649 -2.36 -26.47 21.02
C ILE A 649 -3.21 -25.86 19.90
N GLY A 650 -3.90 -26.67 19.10
CA GLY A 650 -4.78 -26.19 18.06
C GLY A 650 -6.08 -25.63 18.62
N PHE A 651 -6.48 -24.45 18.16
CA PHE A 651 -7.68 -23.75 18.62
C PHE A 651 -8.99 -24.50 18.32
N PHE A 652 -9.05 -25.20 17.18
CA PHE A 652 -10.27 -25.90 16.73
C PHE A 652 -10.28 -27.40 17.06
N ASN A 653 -9.60 -27.81 18.07
CA ASN A 653 -9.59 -29.22 18.54
C ASN A 653 -10.60 -29.52 19.64
#